data_9002a0b3df9edee1abdd6716d77f8f02
#
_entry.id   9002a0b3df9edee1abdd6716d77f8f02
#
_cell.length_a   1.000
_cell.length_b   1.000
_cell.length_c   1.000
_cell.angle_alpha   90.00
_cell.angle_beta   90.00
_cell.angle_gamma   90.00
#
_symmetry.space_group_name_H-M   'P 1'
#
loop_
_entity.id
_entity.type
_entity.pdbx_description
1 polymer ?
#
loop_
_entity_poly.entity_id
_entity_poly.type
_entity_poly.pdbx_seq_one_letter_code
_entity_poly.pdbx_strand_id
1 'polypeptide(L)'
;MTASKDFLTHLAERPLLADGAMGTMLYARGFDFTECYDALNLSHPDVVVDIHRQYAAAGAEVLETNTFGANAVRLANWNLEGSVAAIAARGVALARQGAREAGREAYIAGAVGPLGVNLAPLGSLSADQAYAVFREQITALAEAGADLLIFETFSDLAEIDIALRAARDVCDLPIVALMTFNRDQRTLLGITPQQAAHALIAHRPALIGANCSTGPRGVLEVIHQMADALAGRAEGPTLAAMPNAGFPEARGARLFYPATPEYFGEYARRFVQAGARLVGGCCGTTPAHVRAMRAALDAFDQSGAKRIHATAIRQSESQTLPADDIRFPTTLAQALAEGIFVATVEVEPPKGADTTEVEETALMLKEAGATVLDISDMPMARMRMTGLAAAYRVQAGADIETVLHFPVRGRNLLRIQGDLLAAHALGIRNVFVTMGDPTRIGDYPQANDSHDIVPTGLVQMIKERLNTGQDGLGQPIGQPCAFFVGVAANLTPEDFDKEAKLLKKKIESGADFALTQPVFDPQRARAFLDYYQQTYGALNLPILVGILPLASVGHAQFLRNEMPGMVVPEQIIQRLSSVGNKTRTEGMHIALEVLEALHDVVQGVYFIPAFGRYDIIAKLLERVRAGQLARATDRR
;
A
#
# COMPACT_ATOMS: atom_id res chain seq x y z
N MET A 1 29.73 -35.27 5.61
CA MET A 1 28.75 -35.92 4.69
C MET A 1 27.73 -36.84 5.40
N THR A 2 27.84 -37.11 6.68
CA THR A 2 26.92 -37.98 7.47
C THR A 2 25.71 -37.25 8.04
N ALA A 3 25.87 -36.06 8.63
CA ALA A 3 24.78 -35.31 9.30
C ALA A 3 23.64 -34.85 8.37
N SER A 4 23.94 -34.51 7.13
CA SER A 4 22.92 -34.05 6.17
C SER A 4 21.96 -35.17 5.73
N LYS A 5 22.45 -36.43 5.60
CA LYS A 5 21.58 -37.57 5.31
C LYS A 5 20.72 -37.93 6.51
N ASP A 6 21.26 -37.79 7.72
CA ASP A 6 20.54 -38.07 8.95
C ASP A 6 19.38 -37.09 9.16
N PHE A 7 19.56 -35.79 8.81
CA PHE A 7 18.49 -34.79 8.90
C PHE A 7 17.25 -35.17 8.08
N LEU A 8 17.42 -35.50 6.80
CA LEU A 8 16.32 -35.91 5.93
C LEU A 8 15.65 -37.21 6.37
N THR A 9 16.43 -38.15 6.91
CA THR A 9 15.92 -39.41 7.46
C THR A 9 15.06 -39.15 8.68
N HIS A 10 15.56 -38.38 9.67
CA HIS A 10 14.78 -38.03 10.86
C HIS A 10 13.55 -37.21 10.52
N LEU A 11 13.67 -36.29 9.56
CA LEU A 11 12.53 -35.49 9.08
C LEU A 11 11.44 -36.39 8.45
N ALA A 12 11.81 -37.46 7.76
CA ALA A 12 10.86 -38.44 7.20
C ALA A 12 10.18 -39.26 8.29
N GLU A 13 10.90 -39.61 9.37
CA GLU A 13 10.40 -40.44 10.46
C GLU A 13 9.42 -39.66 11.37
N ARG A 14 9.77 -38.43 11.77
CA ARG A 14 8.98 -37.65 12.71
C ARG A 14 9.15 -36.14 12.51
N PRO A 15 8.22 -35.30 13.03
CA PRO A 15 8.43 -33.87 13.08
C PRO A 15 9.63 -33.49 13.94
N LEU A 16 10.43 -32.52 13.45
CA LEU A 16 11.55 -31.92 14.18
C LEU A 16 11.15 -30.57 14.78
N LEU A 17 11.78 -30.24 15.90
CA LEU A 17 11.57 -28.96 16.58
C LEU A 17 12.78 -28.06 16.35
N ALA A 18 12.56 -26.90 15.72
CA ALA A 18 13.54 -25.83 15.62
C ALA A 18 13.51 -24.96 16.88
N ASP A 19 14.49 -24.10 17.00
CA ASP A 19 14.61 -23.14 18.09
C ASP A 19 13.62 -21.95 17.95
N GLY A 20 13.98 -20.82 18.49
CA GLY A 20 13.19 -19.59 18.50
C GLY A 20 14.05 -18.36 18.27
N ALA A 21 13.51 -17.21 18.60
CA ALA A 21 14.10 -15.93 18.28
C ALA A 21 15.52 -15.74 18.83
N MET A 22 16.46 -15.39 17.98
CA MET A 22 17.78 -14.89 18.39
C MET A 22 17.71 -13.39 18.72
N GLY A 23 17.21 -12.57 17.79
CA GLY A 23 17.24 -11.10 17.92
C GLY A 23 16.50 -10.57 19.16
N THR A 24 15.28 -11.05 19.45
CA THR A 24 14.54 -10.62 20.65
C THR A 24 15.15 -11.15 21.96
N MET A 25 15.87 -12.27 21.92
CA MET A 25 16.64 -12.77 23.06
C MET A 25 17.89 -11.92 23.33
N LEU A 26 18.56 -11.42 22.31
CA LEU A 26 19.66 -10.47 22.41
C LEU A 26 19.16 -9.11 22.97
N TYR A 27 18.05 -8.61 22.44
CA TYR A 27 17.41 -7.41 22.94
C TYR A 27 17.05 -7.52 24.44
N ALA A 28 16.50 -8.64 24.86
CA ALA A 28 16.17 -8.90 26.26
C ALA A 28 17.42 -8.91 27.17
N ARG A 29 18.63 -9.14 26.62
CA ARG A 29 19.92 -9.07 27.32
C ARG A 29 20.57 -7.70 27.27
N GLY A 30 19.91 -6.71 26.71
CA GLY A 30 20.34 -5.31 26.72
C GLY A 30 21.07 -4.83 25.48
N PHE A 31 21.14 -5.62 24.40
CA PHE A 31 21.65 -5.17 23.12
C PHE A 31 20.58 -4.38 22.38
N ASP A 32 20.91 -3.17 21.92
CA ASP A 32 19.98 -2.29 21.24
C ASP A 32 19.82 -2.69 19.76
N PHE A 33 18.67 -2.37 19.15
CA PHE A 33 18.42 -2.59 17.69
C PHE A 33 19.34 -1.78 16.76
N THR A 34 20.08 -0.82 17.29
CA THR A 34 21.12 -0.09 16.56
C THR A 34 22.42 -0.87 16.43
N GLU A 35 22.59 -1.96 17.17
CA GLU A 35 23.77 -2.82 17.11
C GLU A 35 23.62 -3.89 16.00
N CYS A 36 24.75 -4.28 15.40
CA CYS A 36 24.79 -5.40 14.47
C CYS A 36 24.72 -6.73 15.24
N TYR A 37 23.57 -7.35 15.29
CA TYR A 37 23.37 -8.62 16.04
C TYR A 37 24.21 -9.76 15.51
N ASP A 38 24.44 -9.83 14.20
CA ASP A 38 25.30 -10.86 13.58
C ASP A 38 26.75 -10.71 14.04
N ALA A 39 27.23 -9.46 14.27
CA ALA A 39 28.59 -9.20 14.72
C ALA A 39 28.82 -9.59 16.21
N LEU A 40 27.75 -9.84 16.97
CA LEU A 40 27.86 -10.35 18.34
C LEU A 40 28.47 -11.76 18.38
N ASN A 41 28.46 -12.51 17.27
CA ASN A 41 29.22 -13.73 17.14
C ASN A 41 30.72 -13.54 17.42
N LEU A 42 31.25 -12.36 17.10
CA LEU A 42 32.65 -12.01 17.29
C LEU A 42 32.90 -11.24 18.58
N SER A 43 32.04 -10.27 18.90
CA SER A 43 32.22 -9.36 20.05
C SER A 43 31.70 -9.90 21.38
N HIS A 44 30.60 -10.69 21.37
CA HIS A 44 29.94 -11.23 22.57
C HIS A 44 29.56 -12.70 22.38
N PRO A 45 30.51 -13.59 22.04
CA PRO A 45 30.24 -14.98 21.72
C PRO A 45 29.57 -15.77 22.84
N ASP A 46 29.91 -15.45 24.09
CA ASP A 46 29.34 -16.13 25.26
C ASP A 46 27.83 -15.93 25.39
N VAL A 47 27.33 -14.73 25.01
CA VAL A 47 25.90 -14.43 25.02
C VAL A 47 25.16 -15.24 23.96
N VAL A 48 25.74 -15.35 22.76
CA VAL A 48 25.18 -16.13 21.64
C VAL A 48 25.16 -17.62 21.98
N VAL A 49 26.26 -18.16 22.53
CA VAL A 49 26.33 -19.57 22.99
C VAL A 49 25.28 -19.84 24.05
N ASP A 50 25.11 -18.95 25.03
CA ASP A 50 24.11 -19.14 26.09
C ASP A 50 22.69 -19.21 25.56
N ILE A 51 22.33 -18.41 24.52
CA ILE A 51 21.01 -18.48 23.88
C ILE A 51 20.83 -19.84 23.20
N HIS A 52 21.78 -20.28 22.38
CA HIS A 52 21.72 -21.59 21.72
C HIS A 52 21.63 -22.72 22.74
N ARG A 53 22.42 -22.67 23.81
CA ARG A 53 22.39 -23.65 24.91
C ARG A 53 21.00 -23.73 25.57
N GLN A 54 20.35 -22.58 25.80
CA GLN A 54 19.01 -22.55 26.39
C GLN A 54 17.96 -23.15 25.47
N TYR A 55 18.02 -22.91 24.16
CA TYR A 55 17.13 -23.51 23.19
C TYR A 55 17.36 -25.03 23.04
N ALA A 56 18.59 -25.48 22.96
CA ALA A 56 18.92 -26.90 22.94
C ALA A 56 18.45 -27.60 24.22
N ALA A 57 18.67 -27.03 25.39
CA ALA A 57 18.18 -27.53 26.68
C ALA A 57 16.64 -27.57 26.75
N ALA A 58 15.95 -26.66 26.06
CA ALA A 58 14.49 -26.64 25.96
C ALA A 58 13.93 -27.72 25.01
N GLY A 59 14.79 -28.38 24.25
CA GLY A 59 14.42 -29.52 23.37
C GLY A 59 14.42 -29.18 21.87
N ALA A 60 15.02 -28.05 21.46
CA ALA A 60 15.26 -27.78 20.04
C ALA A 60 16.26 -28.81 19.46
N GLU A 61 15.95 -29.31 18.28
CA GLU A 61 16.73 -30.29 17.51
C GLU A 61 17.39 -29.67 16.28
N VAL A 62 16.90 -28.46 15.88
CA VAL A 62 17.51 -27.63 14.85
C VAL A 62 17.78 -26.27 15.49
N LEU A 63 19.02 -25.79 15.39
CA LEU A 63 19.46 -24.49 15.88
C LEU A 63 19.86 -23.61 14.71
N GLU A 64 19.21 -22.46 14.57
CA GLU A 64 19.53 -21.44 13.55
C GLU A 64 20.72 -20.62 13.99
N THR A 65 21.72 -20.45 13.12
CA THR A 65 22.88 -19.63 13.41
C THR A 65 22.49 -18.14 13.56
N ASN A 66 23.21 -17.39 14.38
CA ASN A 66 23.06 -15.95 14.46
C ASN A 66 23.73 -15.26 13.24
N THR A 67 23.17 -15.48 12.04
CA THR A 67 23.72 -15.02 10.75
C THR A 67 22.65 -14.53 9.78
N PHE A 68 21.45 -14.23 10.26
CA PHE A 68 20.31 -13.76 9.47
C PHE A 68 20.66 -12.57 8.56
N GLY A 69 21.39 -11.58 9.09
CA GLY A 69 21.83 -10.39 8.39
C GLY A 69 23.30 -10.41 7.96
N ALA A 70 23.99 -11.54 8.07
CA ALA A 70 25.44 -11.65 7.85
C ALA A 70 25.83 -11.65 6.35
N ASN A 71 25.28 -10.73 5.56
CA ASN A 71 25.63 -10.49 4.17
C ASN A 71 26.27 -9.12 3.98
N ALA A 72 27.08 -8.96 2.95
CA ALA A 72 27.87 -7.75 2.72
C ALA A 72 27.01 -6.48 2.64
N VAL A 73 25.79 -6.55 2.06
CA VAL A 73 24.90 -5.39 1.92
C VAL A 73 24.37 -4.90 3.28
N ARG A 74 23.93 -5.80 4.15
CA ARG A 74 23.47 -5.42 5.50
C ARG A 74 24.64 -4.99 6.39
N LEU A 75 25.72 -5.74 6.37
CA LEU A 75 26.90 -5.48 7.19
C LEU A 75 27.57 -4.14 6.86
N ALA A 76 27.42 -3.63 5.63
CA ALA A 76 27.92 -2.31 5.22
C ALA A 76 27.34 -1.16 6.08
N ASN A 77 26.16 -1.30 6.66
CA ASN A 77 25.58 -0.30 7.57
C ASN A 77 26.43 -0.09 8.84
N TRP A 78 27.32 -1.02 9.15
CA TRP A 78 28.23 -0.98 10.30
C TRP A 78 29.71 -1.04 9.90
N ASN A 79 30.02 -0.87 8.59
CA ASN A 79 31.37 -1.02 8.02
C ASN A 79 31.99 -2.41 8.28
N LEU A 80 31.16 -3.46 8.21
CA LEU A 80 31.54 -4.86 8.44
C LEU A 80 31.36 -5.75 7.21
N GLU A 81 31.21 -5.18 6.02
CA GLU A 81 30.98 -5.91 4.77
C GLU A 81 32.08 -6.94 4.45
N GLY A 82 33.30 -6.70 4.90
CA GLY A 82 34.43 -7.63 4.76
C GLY A 82 34.46 -8.76 5.80
N SER A 83 33.49 -8.82 6.72
CA SER A 83 33.48 -9.77 7.86
C SER A 83 32.51 -10.94 7.67
N VAL A 84 31.87 -11.08 6.51
CA VAL A 84 30.85 -12.11 6.21
C VAL A 84 31.34 -13.50 6.60
N ALA A 85 32.49 -13.93 6.09
CA ALA A 85 33.05 -15.25 6.34
C ALA A 85 33.36 -15.50 7.82
N ALA A 86 33.93 -14.51 8.51
CA ALA A 86 34.27 -14.64 9.92
C ALA A 86 33.00 -14.74 10.82
N ILE A 87 31.99 -13.90 10.54
CA ILE A 87 30.72 -13.93 11.28
C ILE A 87 29.98 -15.23 11.04
N ALA A 88 29.92 -15.72 9.79
CA ALA A 88 29.25 -16.97 9.44
C ALA A 88 29.94 -18.18 10.08
N ALA A 89 31.25 -18.30 9.97
CA ALA A 89 32.02 -19.39 10.57
C ALA A 89 31.87 -19.42 12.09
N ARG A 90 31.94 -18.24 12.73
CA ARG A 90 31.77 -18.15 14.16
C ARG A 90 30.33 -18.49 14.59
N GLY A 91 29.29 -18.04 13.84
CA GLY A 91 27.89 -18.36 14.10
C GLY A 91 27.63 -19.87 14.13
N VAL A 92 28.12 -20.62 13.13
CA VAL A 92 28.03 -22.09 13.08
C VAL A 92 28.74 -22.72 14.28
N ALA A 93 29.95 -22.28 14.61
CA ALA A 93 30.71 -22.79 15.74
C ALA A 93 30.00 -22.58 17.09
N LEU A 94 29.41 -21.38 17.31
CA LEU A 94 28.71 -21.02 18.56
C LEU A 94 27.41 -21.82 18.72
N ALA A 95 26.62 -21.99 17.67
CA ALA A 95 25.42 -22.83 17.71
C ALA A 95 25.76 -24.28 18.07
N ARG A 96 26.79 -24.84 17.45
CA ARG A 96 27.29 -26.19 17.75
C ARG A 96 27.86 -26.30 19.17
N GLN A 97 28.53 -25.26 19.67
CA GLN A 97 28.99 -25.18 21.05
C GLN A 97 27.83 -25.17 22.03
N GLY A 98 26.79 -24.34 21.80
CA GLY A 98 25.60 -24.26 22.64
C GLY A 98 24.87 -25.60 22.75
N ALA A 99 24.72 -26.34 21.65
CA ALA A 99 24.17 -27.71 21.66
C ALA A 99 24.98 -28.65 22.55
N ARG A 100 26.32 -28.67 22.36
CA ARG A 100 27.22 -29.53 23.17
C ARG A 100 27.16 -29.16 24.66
N GLU A 101 27.16 -27.90 25.00
CA GLU A 101 27.08 -27.46 26.40
C GLU A 101 25.72 -27.80 27.04
N ALA A 102 24.67 -27.91 26.26
CA ALA A 102 23.37 -28.42 26.70
C ALA A 102 23.32 -29.94 26.82
N GLY A 103 24.38 -30.66 26.42
CA GLY A 103 24.41 -32.14 26.38
C GLY A 103 23.43 -32.71 25.34
N ARG A 104 23.20 -31.97 24.24
CA ARG A 104 22.24 -32.34 23.18
C ARG A 104 22.93 -32.41 21.82
N GLU A 105 22.46 -33.35 20.99
CA GLU A 105 22.73 -33.29 19.56
C GLU A 105 21.68 -32.44 18.87
N ALA A 106 22.11 -31.54 18.00
CA ALA A 106 21.24 -30.70 17.19
C ALA A 106 21.84 -30.48 15.81
N TYR A 107 20.98 -30.33 14.81
CA TYR A 107 21.35 -29.88 13.47
C TYR A 107 21.56 -28.36 13.48
N ILE A 108 22.63 -27.91 12.85
CA ILE A 108 22.95 -26.50 12.76
C ILE A 108 22.49 -25.96 11.40
N ALA A 109 21.46 -25.13 11.42
CA ALA A 109 20.90 -24.46 10.25
C ALA A 109 21.59 -23.12 10.00
N GLY A 110 22.29 -23.01 8.88
CA GLY A 110 22.86 -21.74 8.44
C GLY A 110 21.74 -20.78 8.02
N ALA A 111 21.47 -19.76 8.86
CA ALA A 111 20.40 -18.80 8.62
C ALA A 111 20.79 -17.75 7.59
N VAL A 112 19.95 -17.54 6.58
CA VAL A 112 20.08 -16.55 5.50
C VAL A 112 18.79 -15.76 5.40
N GLY A 113 18.86 -14.45 5.70
CA GLY A 113 17.75 -13.52 5.55
C GLY A 113 17.83 -12.68 4.27
N PRO A 114 16.81 -11.86 3.99
CA PRO A 114 16.80 -10.94 2.85
C PRO A 114 17.89 -9.87 2.96
N LEU A 115 18.31 -9.32 1.84
CA LEU A 115 19.40 -8.33 1.75
C LEU A 115 19.08 -6.99 2.44
N GLY A 116 17.80 -6.72 2.71
CA GLY A 116 17.36 -5.49 3.37
C GLY A 116 17.27 -4.28 2.43
N VAL A 117 17.45 -4.48 1.15
CA VAL A 117 17.28 -3.48 0.07
C VAL A 117 16.49 -4.09 -1.07
N ASN A 118 15.73 -3.26 -1.78
CA ASN A 118 14.96 -3.74 -2.92
C ASN A 118 15.86 -4.02 -4.14
N LEU A 119 15.50 -5.05 -4.90
CA LEU A 119 16.11 -5.34 -6.20
C LEU A 119 15.65 -4.35 -7.27
N ALA A 120 16.46 -4.16 -8.31
CA ALA A 120 16.04 -3.41 -9.49
C ALA A 120 14.82 -4.09 -10.15
N PRO A 121 13.83 -3.32 -10.69
CA PRO A 121 13.82 -1.87 -10.85
C PRO A 121 13.29 -1.07 -9.65
N LEU A 122 12.84 -1.70 -8.57
CA LEU A 122 12.31 -1.03 -7.38
C LEU A 122 13.42 -0.43 -6.48
N GLY A 123 14.61 -1.00 -6.53
CA GLY A 123 15.82 -0.54 -5.86
C GLY A 123 17.02 -0.45 -6.79
N SER A 124 18.21 -0.30 -6.22
CA SER A 124 19.45 -0.11 -6.97
C SER A 124 20.26 -1.40 -7.18
N LEU A 125 19.93 -2.48 -6.46
CA LEU A 125 20.72 -3.71 -6.49
C LEU A 125 20.28 -4.59 -7.67
N SER A 126 21.22 -4.95 -8.57
CA SER A 126 20.94 -5.85 -9.68
C SER A 126 20.83 -7.32 -9.22
N ALA A 127 20.16 -8.17 -10.01
CA ALA A 127 20.07 -9.60 -9.74
C ALA A 127 21.46 -10.28 -9.63
N ASP A 128 22.42 -9.89 -10.46
CA ASP A 128 23.77 -10.44 -10.43
C ASP A 128 24.54 -10.02 -9.17
N GLN A 129 24.35 -8.78 -8.72
CA GLN A 129 24.92 -8.31 -7.46
C GLN A 129 24.30 -9.05 -6.26
N ALA A 130 22.99 -9.19 -6.24
CA ALA A 130 22.28 -9.96 -5.20
C ALA A 130 22.77 -11.42 -5.16
N TYR A 131 22.90 -12.04 -6.33
CA TYR A 131 23.43 -13.41 -6.43
C TYR A 131 24.84 -13.52 -5.83
N ALA A 132 25.74 -12.58 -6.14
CA ALA A 132 27.11 -12.59 -5.62
C ALA A 132 27.13 -12.48 -4.09
N VAL A 133 26.28 -11.59 -3.53
CA VAL A 133 26.16 -11.39 -2.08
C VAL A 133 25.63 -12.63 -1.37
N PHE A 134 24.56 -13.25 -1.88
CA PHE A 134 24.04 -14.50 -1.32
C PHE A 134 25.05 -15.64 -1.41
N ARG A 135 25.73 -15.77 -2.56
CA ARG A 135 26.75 -16.78 -2.77
C ARG A 135 27.87 -16.68 -1.74
N GLU A 136 28.35 -15.48 -1.42
CA GLU A 136 29.40 -15.25 -0.42
C GLU A 136 28.97 -15.77 0.95
N GLN A 137 27.80 -15.36 1.45
CA GLN A 137 27.29 -15.78 2.75
C GLN A 137 27.04 -17.31 2.81
N ILE A 138 26.42 -17.86 1.77
CA ILE A 138 26.09 -19.28 1.70
C ILE A 138 27.37 -20.13 1.65
N THR A 139 28.39 -19.70 0.87
CA THR A 139 29.69 -20.38 0.83
C THR A 139 30.32 -20.42 2.22
N ALA A 140 30.34 -19.31 2.92
CA ALA A 140 30.91 -19.23 4.26
C ALA A 140 30.19 -20.14 5.27
N LEU A 141 28.85 -20.24 5.21
CA LEU A 141 28.06 -21.13 6.07
C LEU A 141 28.32 -22.61 5.76
N ALA A 142 28.35 -22.97 4.49
CA ALA A 142 28.63 -24.34 4.06
C ALA A 142 30.03 -24.79 4.43
N GLU A 143 31.06 -23.97 4.18
CA GLU A 143 32.45 -24.24 4.55
C GLU A 143 32.65 -24.32 6.07
N ALA A 144 31.89 -23.54 6.84
CA ALA A 144 31.90 -23.60 8.30
C ALA A 144 31.26 -24.89 8.86
N GLY A 145 30.62 -25.70 8.02
CA GLY A 145 30.03 -26.97 8.38
C GLY A 145 28.61 -26.88 8.93
N ALA A 146 27.77 -25.99 8.39
CA ALA A 146 26.33 -26.06 8.62
C ALA A 146 25.78 -27.39 8.13
N ASP A 147 24.76 -27.95 8.80
CA ASP A 147 24.15 -29.22 8.44
C ASP A 147 23.02 -29.04 7.40
N LEU A 148 22.40 -27.88 7.36
CA LEU A 148 21.39 -27.44 6.40
C LEU A 148 21.42 -25.90 6.26
N LEU A 149 20.72 -25.38 5.27
CA LEU A 149 20.49 -23.94 5.09
C LEU A 149 19.01 -23.61 5.33
N ILE A 150 18.75 -22.50 6.03
CA ILE A 150 17.40 -21.96 6.21
C ILE A 150 17.33 -20.54 5.65
N PHE A 151 16.50 -20.36 4.64
CA PHE A 151 16.15 -19.07 4.05
C PHE A 151 14.88 -18.60 4.73
N GLU A 152 14.96 -17.52 5.50
CA GLU A 152 13.86 -17.10 6.36
C GLU A 152 13.49 -15.63 6.15
N THR A 153 12.20 -15.30 6.39
CA THR A 153 11.66 -13.93 6.40
C THR A 153 11.71 -13.24 5.03
N PHE A 154 11.70 -14.01 3.93
CA PHE A 154 11.61 -13.45 2.59
C PHE A 154 10.17 -13.06 2.24
N SER A 155 10.00 -11.87 1.66
CA SER A 155 8.71 -11.35 1.18
C SER A 155 8.66 -11.19 -0.35
N ASP A 156 9.80 -11.26 -1.02
CA ASP A 156 9.98 -11.15 -2.47
C ASP A 156 10.38 -12.50 -3.08
N LEU A 157 9.57 -13.00 -4.02
CA LEU A 157 9.87 -14.24 -4.76
C LEU A 157 11.12 -14.11 -5.65
N ALA A 158 11.37 -12.93 -6.21
CA ALA A 158 12.56 -12.73 -7.05
C ALA A 158 13.84 -12.78 -6.20
N GLU A 159 13.80 -12.24 -4.99
CA GLU A 159 14.95 -12.25 -4.09
C GLU A 159 15.26 -13.67 -3.58
N ILE A 160 14.25 -14.40 -3.12
CA ILE A 160 14.45 -15.80 -2.64
C ILE A 160 14.86 -16.72 -3.79
N ASP A 161 14.35 -16.53 -5.02
CA ASP A 161 14.78 -17.27 -6.21
C ASP A 161 16.29 -17.14 -6.45
N ILE A 162 16.81 -15.90 -6.38
CA ILE A 162 18.24 -15.63 -6.54
C ILE A 162 19.04 -16.33 -5.42
N ALA A 163 18.59 -16.24 -4.18
CA ALA A 163 19.26 -16.86 -3.03
C ALA A 163 19.29 -18.39 -3.14
N LEU A 164 18.17 -19.01 -3.54
CA LEU A 164 18.07 -20.46 -3.72
C LEU A 164 18.92 -20.97 -4.90
N ARG A 165 19.02 -20.22 -6.00
CA ARG A 165 19.94 -20.53 -7.10
C ARG A 165 21.39 -20.49 -6.62
N ALA A 166 21.77 -19.44 -5.90
CA ALA A 166 23.12 -19.32 -5.34
C ALA A 166 23.46 -20.51 -4.41
N ALA A 167 22.48 -20.96 -3.60
CA ALA A 167 22.67 -22.12 -2.73
C ALA A 167 22.92 -23.42 -3.50
N ARG A 168 22.17 -23.66 -4.56
CA ARG A 168 22.33 -24.88 -5.39
C ARG A 168 23.66 -24.91 -6.15
N ASP A 169 24.18 -23.72 -6.50
CA ASP A 169 25.48 -23.62 -7.16
C ASP A 169 26.67 -23.78 -6.19
N VAL A 170 26.44 -23.60 -4.88
CA VAL A 170 27.48 -23.67 -3.84
C VAL A 170 27.55 -25.05 -3.18
N CYS A 171 26.38 -25.67 -2.84
CA CYS A 171 26.37 -26.88 -2.03
C CYS A 171 25.11 -27.74 -2.21
N ASP A 172 25.22 -29.03 -1.77
CA ASP A 172 24.13 -30.01 -1.76
C ASP A 172 23.42 -30.10 -0.40
N LEU A 173 23.56 -29.10 0.47
CA LEU A 173 22.91 -29.12 1.78
C LEU A 173 21.38 -29.10 1.64
N PRO A 174 20.65 -29.76 2.57
CA PRO A 174 19.20 -29.61 2.65
C PRO A 174 18.81 -28.13 2.80
N ILE A 175 17.76 -27.71 2.09
CA ILE A 175 17.25 -26.34 2.11
C ILE A 175 15.86 -26.28 2.74
N VAL A 176 15.68 -25.38 3.69
CA VAL A 176 14.40 -24.91 4.21
C VAL A 176 14.15 -23.52 3.62
N ALA A 177 13.05 -23.33 2.89
CA ALA A 177 12.71 -22.06 2.25
C ALA A 177 11.43 -21.49 2.84
N LEU A 178 11.54 -20.41 3.64
CA LEU A 178 10.44 -19.78 4.34
C LEU A 178 10.15 -18.40 3.79
N MET A 179 8.87 -18.14 3.56
CA MET A 179 8.39 -16.82 3.20
C MET A 179 7.55 -16.21 4.34
N THR A 180 7.47 -14.90 4.33
CA THR A 180 6.73 -14.14 5.34
C THR A 180 5.44 -13.58 4.74
N PHE A 181 4.33 -13.83 5.42
CA PHE A 181 2.99 -13.41 5.02
C PHE A 181 2.37 -12.51 6.08
N ASN A 182 1.74 -11.42 5.63
CA ASN A 182 1.01 -10.50 6.49
C ASN A 182 -0.34 -11.08 6.96
N ARG A 183 -1.13 -10.28 7.68
CA ARG A 183 -2.46 -10.68 8.19
C ARG A 183 -3.45 -11.07 7.11
N ASP A 184 -3.30 -10.52 5.92
CA ASP A 184 -4.09 -10.81 4.73
C ASP A 184 -3.62 -12.07 3.99
N GLN A 185 -2.68 -12.83 4.57
CA GLN A 185 -2.08 -14.04 4.01
C GLN A 185 -1.37 -13.80 2.67
N ARG A 186 -0.82 -12.58 2.48
CA ARG A 186 0.01 -12.24 1.33
C ARG A 186 1.38 -11.75 1.77
N THR A 187 2.37 -11.94 0.92
CA THR A 187 3.67 -11.28 1.13
C THR A 187 3.53 -9.77 0.93
N LEU A 188 4.55 -9.01 1.30
CA LEU A 188 4.57 -7.55 1.08
C LEU A 188 4.32 -7.16 -0.40
N LEU A 189 4.69 -8.03 -1.35
CA LEU A 189 4.49 -7.83 -2.79
C LEU A 189 3.20 -8.51 -3.32
N GLY A 190 2.30 -8.94 -2.43
CA GLY A 190 0.98 -9.46 -2.81
C GLY A 190 0.93 -10.94 -3.20
N ILE A 191 2.01 -11.70 -3.05
CA ILE A 191 2.09 -13.13 -3.39
C ILE A 191 1.30 -13.97 -2.38
N THR A 192 0.47 -14.88 -2.89
CA THR A 192 -0.29 -15.82 -2.04
C THR A 192 0.57 -17.02 -1.59
N PRO A 193 0.18 -17.75 -0.51
CA PRO A 193 0.86 -18.97 -0.09
C PRO A 193 0.93 -20.03 -1.19
N GLN A 194 -0.12 -20.18 -1.99
CA GLN A 194 -0.16 -21.12 -3.11
C GLN A 194 0.84 -20.73 -4.21
N GLN A 195 0.89 -19.44 -4.58
CA GLN A 195 1.87 -18.95 -5.56
C GLN A 195 3.30 -19.13 -5.06
N ALA A 196 3.55 -18.83 -3.79
CA ALA A 196 4.85 -19.04 -3.17
C ALA A 196 5.24 -20.53 -3.17
N ALA A 197 4.34 -21.43 -2.77
CA ALA A 197 4.60 -22.88 -2.79
C ALA A 197 4.95 -23.36 -4.20
N HIS A 198 4.18 -22.98 -5.22
CA HIS A 198 4.45 -23.36 -6.61
C HIS A 198 5.80 -22.84 -7.13
N ALA A 199 6.19 -21.63 -6.77
CA ALA A 199 7.47 -21.05 -7.18
C ALA A 199 8.66 -21.78 -6.48
N LEU A 200 8.56 -22.00 -5.16
CA LEU A 200 9.64 -22.57 -4.37
C LEU A 200 9.96 -24.02 -4.73
N ILE A 201 8.98 -24.83 -5.13
CA ILE A 201 9.15 -26.22 -5.52
C ILE A 201 10.17 -26.38 -6.66
N ALA A 202 10.28 -25.42 -7.57
CA ALA A 202 11.22 -25.46 -8.70
C ALA A 202 12.69 -25.61 -8.24
N HIS A 203 13.02 -25.14 -7.04
CA HIS A 203 14.35 -25.23 -6.44
C HIS A 203 14.60 -26.50 -5.64
N ARG A 204 13.63 -27.43 -5.60
CA ARG A 204 13.72 -28.71 -4.87
C ARG A 204 14.19 -28.56 -3.41
N PRO A 205 13.61 -27.65 -2.61
CA PRO A 205 13.95 -27.57 -1.19
C PRO A 205 13.46 -28.83 -0.46
N ALA A 206 14.07 -29.14 0.70
CA ALA A 206 13.58 -30.19 1.59
C ALA A 206 12.26 -29.78 2.26
N LEU A 207 12.17 -28.51 2.66
CA LEU A 207 10.96 -27.91 3.23
C LEU A 207 10.68 -26.56 2.62
N ILE A 208 9.38 -26.26 2.49
CA ILE A 208 8.89 -24.89 2.26
C ILE A 208 7.96 -24.49 3.40
N GLY A 209 7.75 -23.22 3.63
CA GLY A 209 6.84 -22.82 4.70
C GLY A 209 6.77 -21.34 4.95
N ALA A 210 6.38 -21.00 6.17
CA ALA A 210 6.21 -19.63 6.59
C ALA A 210 6.81 -19.35 7.97
N ASN A 211 7.40 -18.16 8.11
CA ASN A 211 7.89 -17.67 9.39
C ASN A 211 7.59 -16.18 9.57
N CYS A 212 7.74 -15.69 10.79
CA CYS A 212 7.65 -14.28 11.16
C CYS A 212 6.27 -13.61 10.86
N SER A 213 6.21 -12.28 10.93
CA SER A 213 5.08 -11.37 10.67
C SER A 213 3.82 -11.64 11.50
N THR A 214 3.29 -12.85 11.53
CA THR A 214 2.06 -13.20 12.24
C THR A 214 2.28 -14.22 13.35
N GLY A 215 1.31 -14.32 14.27
CA GLY A 215 1.32 -15.35 15.32
C GLY A 215 0.90 -16.73 14.80
N PRO A 216 0.84 -17.74 15.72
CA PRO A 216 0.59 -19.13 15.35
C PRO A 216 -0.67 -19.35 14.50
N ARG A 217 -1.76 -18.64 14.76
CA ARG A 217 -3.00 -18.76 13.99
C ARG A 217 -2.80 -18.37 12.51
N GLY A 218 -2.20 -17.20 12.28
CA GLY A 218 -2.00 -16.69 10.91
C GLY A 218 -1.06 -17.60 10.10
N VAL A 219 0.03 -18.07 10.72
CA VAL A 219 0.93 -19.02 10.06
C VAL A 219 0.24 -20.36 9.78
N LEU A 220 -0.64 -20.86 10.67
CA LEU A 220 -1.39 -22.09 10.42
C LEU A 220 -2.30 -21.98 9.18
N GLU A 221 -2.96 -20.84 8.99
CA GLU A 221 -3.79 -20.58 7.82
C GLU A 221 -2.96 -20.58 6.52
N VAL A 222 -1.74 -20.03 6.55
CA VAL A 222 -0.77 -20.08 5.44
C VAL A 222 -0.32 -21.53 5.16
N ILE A 223 0.00 -22.31 6.22
CA ILE A 223 0.43 -23.71 6.09
C ILE A 223 -0.67 -24.57 5.44
N HIS A 224 -1.93 -24.37 5.79
CA HIS A 224 -3.04 -25.07 5.13
C HIS A 224 -3.08 -24.77 3.62
N GLN A 225 -2.97 -23.50 3.21
CA GLN A 225 -2.98 -23.11 1.81
C GLN A 225 -1.77 -23.67 1.04
N MET A 226 -0.59 -23.73 1.67
CA MET A 226 0.57 -24.37 1.06
C MET A 226 0.38 -25.89 0.96
N ALA A 227 -0.20 -26.54 1.99
CA ALA A 227 -0.52 -27.97 1.95
C ALA A 227 -1.49 -28.30 0.81
N ASP A 228 -2.52 -27.49 0.61
CA ASP A 228 -3.47 -27.65 -0.50
C ASP A 228 -2.78 -27.53 -1.86
N ALA A 229 -1.83 -26.60 -2.01
CA ALA A 229 -1.04 -26.44 -3.24
C ALA A 229 -0.09 -27.61 -3.52
N LEU A 230 0.29 -28.36 -2.48
CA LEU A 230 1.12 -29.58 -2.58
C LEU A 230 0.29 -30.86 -2.76
N ALA A 231 -1.02 -30.80 -2.56
CA ALA A 231 -1.90 -31.97 -2.58
C ALA A 231 -1.85 -32.71 -3.93
N GLY A 232 -1.80 -34.06 -3.85
CA GLY A 232 -1.74 -34.93 -5.05
C GLY A 232 -0.35 -35.09 -5.68
N ARG A 233 0.71 -34.51 -5.13
CA ARG A 233 2.10 -34.75 -5.56
C ARG A 233 2.66 -35.97 -4.86
N ALA A 234 3.22 -36.89 -5.63
CA ALA A 234 3.87 -38.10 -5.10
C ALA A 234 5.22 -37.78 -4.45
N GLU A 235 5.91 -36.77 -4.94
CA GLU A 235 7.20 -36.26 -4.44
C GLU A 235 7.13 -34.74 -4.33
N GLY A 236 7.73 -34.20 -3.26
CA GLY A 236 7.80 -32.76 -3.04
C GLY A 236 8.33 -32.39 -1.66
N PRO A 237 8.57 -31.10 -1.41
CA PRO A 237 8.99 -30.63 -0.10
C PRO A 237 7.90 -30.89 0.95
N THR A 238 8.32 -31.07 2.18
CA THR A 238 7.41 -31.02 3.34
C THR A 238 7.27 -29.59 3.86
N LEU A 239 6.43 -29.37 4.87
CA LEU A 239 6.12 -28.02 5.36
C LEU A 239 6.89 -27.68 6.63
N ALA A 240 7.20 -26.38 6.79
CA ALA A 240 7.80 -25.81 7.99
C ALA A 240 6.99 -24.58 8.48
N ALA A 241 6.85 -24.44 9.81
CA ALA A 241 6.08 -23.38 10.44
C ALA A 241 6.82 -22.77 11.64
N MET A 242 7.17 -21.47 11.56
CA MET A 242 7.93 -20.76 12.59
C MET A 242 7.32 -19.37 12.88
N PRO A 243 6.17 -19.32 13.60
CA PRO A 243 5.46 -18.06 13.87
C PRO A 243 6.14 -17.17 14.90
N ASN A 244 5.77 -15.88 14.92
CA ASN A 244 6.06 -14.98 16.03
C ASN A 244 5.23 -15.35 17.26
N ALA A 245 5.69 -14.92 18.45
CA ALA A 245 4.90 -15.04 19.69
C ALA A 245 3.74 -14.00 19.73
N GLY A 246 2.97 -13.93 18.66
CA GLY A 246 1.91 -12.95 18.44
C GLY A 246 2.45 -11.68 17.76
N PHE A 247 1.60 -10.63 17.72
CA PHE A 247 2.01 -9.32 17.21
C PHE A 247 2.76 -8.54 18.27
N PRO A 248 3.85 -7.83 17.88
CA PRO A 248 4.57 -6.99 18.83
C PRO A 248 3.70 -5.83 19.31
N GLU A 249 3.64 -5.64 20.63
CA GLU A 249 3.05 -4.49 21.29
C GLU A 249 4.16 -3.61 21.87
N ALA A 250 4.16 -2.31 21.56
CA ALA A 250 5.07 -1.37 22.19
C ALA A 250 4.56 -1.01 23.59
N ARG A 251 5.32 -1.33 24.63
CA ARG A 251 5.06 -0.90 26.02
C ARG A 251 6.22 -0.03 26.52
N GLY A 252 6.06 1.29 26.34
CA GLY A 252 7.18 2.23 26.49
C GLY A 252 8.25 2.01 25.43
N ALA A 253 9.51 1.90 25.85
CA ALA A 253 10.63 1.64 24.95
C ALA A 253 10.86 0.14 24.64
N ARG A 254 9.98 -0.77 25.10
CA ARG A 254 10.16 -2.21 24.95
C ARG A 254 9.08 -2.82 24.06
N LEU A 255 9.50 -3.79 23.23
CA LEU A 255 8.59 -4.65 22.46
C LEU A 255 8.18 -5.84 23.32
N PHE A 256 6.89 -6.08 23.40
CA PHE A 256 6.27 -7.21 24.09
C PHE A 256 5.52 -8.08 23.09
N TYR A 257 5.65 -9.40 23.24
CA TYR A 257 4.94 -10.39 22.41
C TYR A 257 3.96 -11.17 23.29
N PRO A 258 2.64 -11.13 23.02
CA PRO A 258 1.62 -11.58 23.97
C PRO A 258 1.32 -13.08 24.01
N ALA A 259 1.76 -13.86 22.99
CA ALA A 259 1.42 -15.27 22.95
C ALA A 259 2.17 -16.07 24.03
N THR A 260 1.46 -16.96 24.72
CA THR A 260 2.02 -17.75 25.82
C THR A 260 2.68 -19.05 25.33
N PRO A 261 3.59 -19.66 26.11
CA PRO A 261 4.17 -20.96 25.81
C PRO A 261 3.13 -22.06 25.58
N GLU A 262 2.06 -22.09 26.38
CA GLU A 262 0.99 -23.10 26.29
C GLU A 262 0.24 -23.00 24.95
N TYR A 263 -0.03 -21.78 24.50
CA TYR A 263 -0.62 -21.52 23.19
C TYR A 263 0.27 -22.03 22.06
N PHE A 264 1.58 -21.85 22.17
CA PHE A 264 2.55 -22.43 21.21
C PHE A 264 2.55 -23.95 21.21
N GLY A 265 2.47 -24.58 22.37
CA GLY A 265 2.34 -26.05 22.49
C GLY A 265 1.08 -26.58 21.78
N GLU A 266 -0.05 -25.90 21.94
CA GLU A 266 -1.28 -26.26 21.22
C GLU A 266 -1.11 -26.16 19.70
N TYR A 267 -0.52 -25.04 19.23
CA TYR A 267 -0.33 -24.83 17.79
C TYR A 267 0.75 -25.72 17.19
N ALA A 268 1.78 -26.12 17.92
CA ALA A 268 2.76 -27.10 17.44
C ALA A 268 2.09 -28.39 16.95
N ARG A 269 1.10 -28.90 17.70
CA ARG A 269 0.29 -30.06 17.27
C ARG A 269 -0.53 -29.78 16.03
N ARG A 270 -1.15 -28.59 15.95
CA ARG A 270 -1.97 -28.20 14.79
C ARG A 270 -1.12 -28.06 13.52
N PHE A 271 0.11 -27.53 13.62
CA PHE A 271 1.04 -27.46 12.49
C PHE A 271 1.39 -28.86 11.97
N VAL A 272 1.69 -29.79 12.87
CA VAL A 272 1.98 -31.18 12.49
C VAL A 272 0.75 -31.84 11.86
N GLN A 273 -0.46 -31.60 12.37
CA GLN A 273 -1.71 -32.09 11.77
C GLN A 273 -1.95 -31.51 10.38
N ALA A 274 -1.54 -30.25 10.14
CA ALA A 274 -1.59 -29.60 8.83
C ALA A 274 -0.49 -30.05 7.86
N GLY A 275 0.41 -30.96 8.30
CA GLY A 275 1.46 -31.52 7.46
C GLY A 275 2.86 -30.93 7.67
N ALA A 276 3.05 -30.04 8.64
CA ALA A 276 4.38 -29.51 8.94
C ALA A 276 5.28 -30.61 9.56
N ARG A 277 6.53 -30.65 9.10
CA ARG A 277 7.57 -31.60 9.58
C ARG A 277 8.68 -30.87 10.33
N LEU A 278 8.76 -29.54 10.21
CA LEU A 278 9.62 -28.69 11.03
C LEU A 278 8.74 -27.62 11.69
N VAL A 279 8.79 -27.52 13.00
CA VAL A 279 8.04 -26.56 13.78
C VAL A 279 9.01 -25.82 14.70
N GLY A 280 8.88 -24.51 14.79
CA GLY A 280 9.74 -23.67 15.63
C GLY A 280 9.05 -22.36 15.99
N GLY A 281 9.85 -21.37 16.34
CA GLY A 281 9.38 -20.03 16.63
C GLY A 281 10.24 -18.95 15.99
N CYS A 282 9.67 -17.77 15.80
CA CYS A 282 10.36 -16.56 15.33
C CYS A 282 10.28 -15.48 16.40
N CYS A 283 10.18 -14.20 16.03
CA CYS A 283 10.24 -13.08 16.96
C CYS A 283 9.36 -13.25 18.21
N GLY A 284 9.93 -12.91 19.37
CA GLY A 284 9.26 -12.99 20.68
C GLY A 284 9.20 -14.36 21.32
N THR A 285 9.55 -15.43 20.60
CA THR A 285 9.62 -16.77 21.20
C THR A 285 10.87 -16.90 22.09
N THR A 286 10.74 -17.73 23.12
CA THR A 286 11.76 -17.94 24.15
C THR A 286 11.96 -19.45 24.40
N PRO A 287 12.99 -19.88 25.14
CA PRO A 287 13.15 -21.27 25.54
C PRO A 287 11.92 -21.90 26.22
N ALA A 288 11.07 -21.08 26.88
CA ALA A 288 9.82 -21.57 27.46
C ALA A 288 8.81 -22.01 26.39
N HIS A 289 8.70 -21.28 25.28
CA HIS A 289 7.87 -21.64 24.14
C HIS A 289 8.34 -22.94 23.49
N VAL A 290 9.65 -23.08 23.26
CA VAL A 290 10.26 -24.29 22.69
C VAL A 290 10.00 -25.50 23.59
N ARG A 291 10.14 -25.34 24.92
CA ARG A 291 9.86 -26.42 25.89
C ARG A 291 8.38 -26.85 25.85
N ALA A 292 7.45 -25.90 25.72
CA ALA A 292 6.02 -26.19 25.63
C ALA A 292 5.68 -26.92 24.32
N MET A 293 6.28 -26.48 23.20
CA MET A 293 6.15 -27.18 21.92
C MET A 293 6.69 -28.59 21.99
N ARG A 294 7.89 -28.81 22.60
CA ARG A 294 8.48 -30.14 22.77
C ARG A 294 7.55 -31.08 23.55
N ALA A 295 7.07 -30.60 24.71
CA ALA A 295 6.15 -31.40 25.54
C ALA A 295 4.86 -31.76 24.79
N ALA A 296 4.33 -30.84 23.99
CA ALA A 296 3.12 -31.08 23.20
C ALA A 296 3.34 -32.07 22.05
N LEU A 297 4.51 -32.02 21.39
CA LEU A 297 4.87 -32.96 20.31
C LEU A 297 5.14 -34.39 20.87
N ASP A 298 5.82 -34.50 22.00
CA ASP A 298 6.06 -35.78 22.66
C ASP A 298 4.75 -36.46 23.10
N ALA A 299 3.80 -35.70 23.64
CA ALA A 299 2.49 -36.22 24.00
C ALA A 299 1.64 -36.61 22.77
N PHE A 300 1.84 -35.94 21.65
CA PHE A 300 1.13 -36.22 20.40
C PHE A 300 1.61 -37.52 19.75
N ASP A 301 2.90 -37.76 19.76
CA ASP A 301 3.52 -38.97 19.20
C ASP A 301 3.05 -40.24 19.95
N GLN A 302 2.86 -40.14 21.28
CA GLN A 302 2.36 -41.24 22.12
C GLN A 302 0.88 -41.57 21.90
N SER A 303 0.08 -40.68 21.35
CA SER A 303 -1.39 -40.83 21.21
C SER A 303 -1.84 -41.53 19.92
N GLY A 304 -0.95 -41.88 18.99
CA GLY A 304 -1.25 -42.62 17.76
C GLY A 304 -2.32 -41.95 16.89
N ALA A 305 -2.12 -40.68 16.52
CA ALA A 305 -3.14 -39.88 15.90
C ALA A 305 -3.62 -40.38 14.53
N LYS A 306 -4.90 -40.74 14.44
CA LYS A 306 -5.63 -40.86 13.18
C LYS A 306 -5.59 -39.50 12.45
N ARG A 307 -5.18 -39.52 11.17
CA ARG A 307 -5.33 -38.41 10.26
C ARG A 307 -6.80 -37.94 10.26
N ILE A 308 -7.07 -36.82 10.88
CA ILE A 308 -8.33 -36.12 10.72
C ILE A 308 -8.13 -35.21 9.49
N HIS A 309 -8.72 -35.59 8.36
CA HIS A 309 -8.94 -34.66 7.28
C HIS A 309 -9.79 -33.53 7.86
N ALA A 310 -9.21 -32.35 8.00
CA ALA A 310 -9.96 -31.16 8.31
C ALA A 310 -10.98 -30.96 7.19
N THR A 311 -12.25 -31.11 7.54
CA THR A 311 -13.35 -30.67 6.68
C THR A 311 -13.14 -29.18 6.49
N ALA A 312 -12.81 -28.77 5.27
CA ALA A 312 -12.72 -27.38 4.92
C ALA A 312 -14.00 -26.68 5.41
N ILE A 313 -13.84 -25.71 6.28
CA ILE A 313 -14.91 -24.75 6.53
C ILE A 313 -15.10 -24.09 5.17
N ARG A 314 -16.18 -24.48 4.46
CA ARG A 314 -16.61 -23.78 3.28
C ARG A 314 -16.71 -22.32 3.68
N GLN A 315 -15.82 -21.50 3.13
CA GLN A 315 -16.08 -20.08 3.02
C GLN A 315 -17.46 -19.99 2.38
N SER A 316 -18.40 -19.39 3.11
CA SER A 316 -19.67 -18.98 2.55
C SER A 316 -19.34 -18.28 1.24
N GLU A 317 -19.71 -18.89 0.13
CA GLU A 317 -19.73 -18.20 -1.15
C GLU A 317 -20.54 -16.93 -0.90
N SER A 318 -19.83 -15.81 -0.93
CA SER A 318 -20.48 -14.50 -0.94
C SER A 318 -21.42 -14.56 -2.13
N GLN A 319 -22.71 -14.68 -1.86
CA GLN A 319 -23.71 -14.48 -2.89
C GLN A 319 -23.49 -13.06 -3.40
N THR A 320 -22.84 -12.95 -4.54
CA THR A 320 -22.89 -11.75 -5.34
C THR A 320 -24.37 -11.53 -5.62
N LEU A 321 -24.97 -10.58 -4.89
CA LEU A 321 -26.24 -10.01 -5.31
C LEU A 321 -26.02 -9.53 -6.76
N PRO A 322 -26.93 -9.81 -7.69
CA PRO A 322 -26.81 -9.30 -9.04
C PRO A 322 -26.63 -7.78 -8.92
N ALA A 323 -25.58 -7.26 -9.52
CA ALA A 323 -25.46 -5.84 -9.74
C ALA A 323 -26.73 -5.47 -10.52
N ASP A 324 -27.61 -4.71 -9.88
CA ASP A 324 -28.67 -4.03 -10.62
C ASP A 324 -27.97 -3.34 -11.78
N ASP A 325 -28.56 -3.46 -12.97
CA ASP A 325 -28.03 -2.96 -14.24
C ASP A 325 -28.06 -1.42 -14.23
N ILE A 326 -27.26 -0.81 -13.31
CA ILE A 326 -27.09 0.63 -13.19
C ILE A 326 -26.18 1.05 -14.32
N ARG A 327 -26.79 1.41 -15.44
CA ARG A 327 -26.11 1.84 -16.66
C ARG A 327 -25.15 3.02 -16.39
N PHE A 328 -25.46 3.85 -15.38
CA PHE A 328 -24.63 4.96 -14.90
C PHE A 328 -24.65 5.04 -13.37
N PRO A 329 -23.48 5.13 -12.70
CA PRO A 329 -23.43 5.13 -11.24
C PRO A 329 -23.91 6.42 -10.59
N THR A 330 -24.03 7.54 -11.35
CA THR A 330 -24.33 8.87 -10.84
C THR A 330 -25.08 9.73 -11.86
N THR A 331 -25.79 10.75 -11.39
CA THR A 331 -26.44 11.75 -12.25
C THR A 331 -25.42 12.50 -13.12
N LEU A 332 -24.24 12.80 -12.54
CA LEU A 332 -23.13 13.43 -13.29
C LEU A 332 -22.66 12.51 -14.44
N ALA A 333 -22.45 11.23 -14.17
CA ALA A 333 -22.05 10.27 -15.19
C ALA A 333 -23.08 10.14 -16.30
N GLN A 334 -24.36 10.10 -15.95
CA GLN A 334 -25.46 10.06 -16.91
C GLN A 334 -25.49 11.33 -17.78
N ALA A 335 -25.46 12.52 -17.16
CA ALA A 335 -25.52 13.80 -17.90
C ALA A 335 -24.36 13.94 -18.89
N LEU A 336 -23.13 13.57 -18.49
CA LEU A 336 -21.96 13.60 -19.37
C LEU A 336 -22.07 12.59 -20.52
N ALA A 337 -22.59 11.40 -20.27
CA ALA A 337 -22.79 10.38 -21.30
C ALA A 337 -23.89 10.76 -22.32
N GLU A 338 -24.92 11.49 -21.87
CA GLU A 338 -25.99 12.02 -22.71
C GLU A 338 -25.60 13.31 -23.47
N GLY A 339 -24.39 13.83 -23.23
CA GLY A 339 -23.90 15.05 -23.85
C GLY A 339 -24.57 16.33 -23.31
N ILE A 340 -25.14 16.25 -22.11
CA ILE A 340 -25.73 17.40 -21.44
C ILE A 340 -24.59 18.26 -20.86
N PHE A 341 -24.62 19.56 -21.14
CA PHE A 341 -23.64 20.48 -20.58
C PHE A 341 -23.85 20.66 -19.06
N VAL A 342 -22.85 20.26 -18.28
CA VAL A 342 -22.92 20.20 -16.82
C VAL A 342 -22.37 21.47 -16.18
N ALA A 343 -23.01 21.95 -15.12
CA ALA A 343 -22.51 23.07 -14.33
C ALA A 343 -22.30 22.60 -12.88
N THR A 344 -21.03 22.58 -12.45
CA THR A 344 -20.66 22.24 -11.09
C THR A 344 -20.12 23.44 -10.34
N VAL A 345 -20.21 23.44 -9.01
CA VAL A 345 -19.76 24.54 -8.17
C VAL A 345 -18.98 24.02 -6.98
N GLU A 346 -17.79 24.60 -6.77
CA GLU A 346 -17.02 24.31 -5.57
C GLU A 346 -17.64 24.94 -4.34
N VAL A 347 -17.78 24.14 -3.28
CA VAL A 347 -18.26 24.56 -1.96
C VAL A 347 -17.23 24.17 -0.91
N GLU A 348 -16.77 25.14 -0.14
CA GLU A 348 -15.85 24.89 0.96
C GLU A 348 -16.58 24.34 2.18
N PRO A 349 -16.06 23.27 2.84
CA PRO A 349 -16.56 22.82 4.13
C PRO A 349 -16.47 23.91 5.20
N PRO A 350 -17.34 23.91 6.23
CA PRO A 350 -17.30 24.88 7.31
C PRO A 350 -16.02 24.73 8.15
N LYS A 351 -15.60 25.83 8.78
CA LYS A 351 -14.45 25.82 9.69
C LYS A 351 -14.75 25.09 11.01
N GLY A 352 -16.01 25.04 11.40
CA GLY A 352 -16.49 24.40 12.64
C GLY A 352 -17.33 23.15 12.37
N ALA A 353 -18.12 22.77 13.36
CA ALA A 353 -19.02 21.60 13.29
C ALA A 353 -20.43 21.93 12.77
N ASP A 354 -20.78 23.21 12.65
CA ASP A 354 -22.08 23.67 12.15
C ASP A 354 -22.12 23.64 10.62
N THR A 355 -23.07 22.91 10.04
CA THR A 355 -23.24 22.73 8.60
C THR A 355 -24.38 23.55 8.00
N THR A 356 -25.07 24.37 8.80
CA THR A 356 -26.26 25.12 8.37
C THR A 356 -25.97 26.02 7.17
N GLU A 357 -24.92 26.82 7.22
CA GLU A 357 -24.53 27.74 6.13
C GLU A 357 -24.19 27.01 4.83
N VAL A 358 -23.50 25.86 4.92
CA VAL A 358 -23.13 25.10 3.72
C VAL A 358 -24.35 24.39 3.10
N GLU A 359 -25.30 23.94 3.92
CA GLU A 359 -26.56 23.35 3.44
C GLU A 359 -27.47 24.41 2.78
N GLU A 360 -27.60 25.62 3.38
CA GLU A 360 -28.33 26.72 2.78
C GLU A 360 -27.70 27.20 1.46
N THR A 361 -26.36 27.24 1.41
CA THR A 361 -25.63 27.56 0.19
C THR A 361 -25.88 26.50 -0.90
N ALA A 362 -25.90 25.22 -0.53
CA ALA A 362 -26.18 24.14 -1.46
C ALA A 362 -27.60 24.23 -2.05
N LEU A 363 -28.60 24.53 -1.24
CA LEU A 363 -29.99 24.76 -1.70
C LEU A 363 -30.06 25.91 -2.69
N MET A 364 -29.44 27.04 -2.38
CA MET A 364 -29.41 28.22 -3.25
C MET A 364 -28.76 27.90 -4.61
N LEU A 365 -27.65 27.19 -4.60
CA LEU A 365 -26.94 26.81 -5.83
C LEU A 365 -27.71 25.79 -6.66
N LYS A 366 -28.41 24.83 -6.03
CA LYS A 366 -29.33 23.92 -6.69
C LYS A 366 -30.45 24.64 -7.40
N GLU A 367 -31.10 25.60 -6.71
CA GLU A 367 -32.18 26.43 -7.27
C GLU A 367 -31.68 27.28 -8.46
N ALA A 368 -30.46 27.81 -8.38
CA ALA A 368 -29.81 28.55 -9.45
C ALA A 368 -29.45 27.67 -10.67
N GLY A 369 -29.43 26.34 -10.53
CA GLY A 369 -29.22 25.42 -11.64
C GLY A 369 -27.88 24.65 -11.62
N ALA A 370 -27.22 24.54 -10.47
CA ALA A 370 -26.08 23.63 -10.33
C ALA A 370 -26.52 22.17 -10.56
N THR A 371 -25.75 21.43 -11.35
CA THR A 371 -26.01 20.00 -11.60
C THR A 371 -25.54 19.15 -10.43
N VAL A 372 -24.33 19.41 -9.96
CA VAL A 372 -23.70 18.78 -8.78
C VAL A 372 -22.86 19.81 -8.03
N LEU A 373 -22.49 19.54 -6.79
CA LEU A 373 -21.60 20.41 -6.01
C LEU A 373 -20.28 19.71 -5.72
N ASP A 374 -19.18 20.40 -5.96
CA ASP A 374 -17.83 19.95 -5.66
C ASP A 374 -17.48 20.33 -4.23
N ILE A 375 -17.29 19.36 -3.35
CA ILE A 375 -16.95 19.62 -1.95
C ILE A 375 -15.45 19.48 -1.76
N SER A 376 -14.78 20.63 -1.57
CA SER A 376 -13.33 20.65 -1.36
C SER A 376 -12.93 20.03 -0.02
N ASP A 377 -11.69 19.55 0.10
CA ASP A 377 -11.17 19.00 1.34
C ASP A 377 -9.91 19.76 1.77
N MET A 378 -10.03 20.53 2.84
CA MET A 378 -8.97 21.37 3.42
C MET A 378 -8.25 22.27 2.39
N PRO A 379 -9.00 23.10 1.63
CA PRO A 379 -8.41 23.96 0.60
C PRO A 379 -7.37 24.90 1.21
N MET A 380 -6.27 25.14 0.48
CA MET A 380 -5.11 25.91 0.93
C MET A 380 -4.45 25.36 2.21
N ALA A 381 -4.59 24.06 2.46
CA ALA A 381 -4.13 23.37 3.68
C ALA A 381 -4.62 24.03 4.97
N ARG A 382 -5.82 24.62 4.96
CA ARG A 382 -6.46 25.25 6.13
C ARG A 382 -7.39 24.27 6.81
N MET A 383 -7.45 24.37 8.15
CA MET A 383 -8.30 23.51 8.96
C MET A 383 -9.79 23.78 8.68
N ARG A 384 -10.48 22.76 8.23
CA ARG A 384 -11.91 22.70 7.92
C ARG A 384 -12.50 21.38 8.38
N MET A 385 -13.83 21.25 8.39
CA MET A 385 -14.49 19.96 8.42
C MET A 385 -14.01 19.11 7.23
N THR A 386 -13.93 17.79 7.38
CA THR A 386 -13.55 16.93 6.23
C THR A 386 -14.58 17.04 5.12
N GLY A 387 -14.11 17.06 3.88
CA GLY A 387 -14.99 17.08 2.70
C GLY A 387 -16.00 15.94 2.69
N LEU A 388 -15.63 14.76 3.22
CA LEU A 388 -16.54 13.62 3.35
C LEU A 388 -17.78 13.92 4.20
N ALA A 389 -17.61 14.55 5.38
CA ALA A 389 -18.74 14.88 6.25
C ALA A 389 -19.61 15.98 5.64
N ALA A 390 -18.98 17.01 5.05
CA ALA A 390 -19.69 18.09 4.38
C ALA A 390 -20.47 17.60 3.15
N ALA A 391 -19.88 16.72 2.32
CA ALA A 391 -20.55 16.13 1.16
C ALA A 391 -21.80 15.35 1.56
N TYR A 392 -21.69 14.53 2.60
CA TYR A 392 -22.85 13.78 3.13
C TYR A 392 -23.95 14.73 3.63
N ARG A 393 -23.59 15.78 4.38
CA ARG A 393 -24.56 16.77 4.89
C ARG A 393 -25.26 17.53 3.76
N VAL A 394 -24.51 17.93 2.74
CA VAL A 394 -25.05 18.60 1.55
C VAL A 394 -26.00 17.67 0.78
N GLN A 395 -25.64 16.42 0.54
CA GLN A 395 -26.53 15.47 -0.13
C GLN A 395 -27.82 15.25 0.67
N ALA A 396 -27.71 15.06 1.98
CA ALA A 396 -28.86 14.80 2.85
C ALA A 396 -29.75 16.04 3.05
N GLY A 397 -29.18 17.24 3.15
CA GLY A 397 -29.90 18.49 3.43
C GLY A 397 -30.46 19.17 2.20
N ALA A 398 -29.73 19.18 1.08
CA ALA A 398 -30.13 19.87 -0.14
C ALA A 398 -30.63 18.92 -1.25
N ASP A 399 -30.52 17.59 -1.07
CA ASP A 399 -30.88 16.59 -2.08
C ASP A 399 -30.24 16.92 -3.45
N ILE A 400 -28.93 17.16 -3.45
CA ILE A 400 -28.11 17.40 -4.62
C ILE A 400 -26.87 16.53 -4.55
N GLU A 401 -26.53 15.90 -5.66
CA GLU A 401 -25.36 15.04 -5.77
C GLU A 401 -24.06 15.83 -5.59
N THR A 402 -23.04 15.19 -4.99
CA THR A 402 -21.76 15.84 -4.73
C THR A 402 -20.60 15.11 -5.41
N VAL A 403 -19.56 15.88 -5.74
CA VAL A 403 -18.21 15.39 -6.07
C VAL A 403 -17.31 15.63 -4.86
N LEU A 404 -16.84 14.58 -4.25
CA LEU A 404 -15.92 14.66 -3.11
C LEU A 404 -14.49 14.91 -3.63
N HIS A 405 -13.90 16.04 -3.29
CA HIS A 405 -12.47 16.25 -3.49
C HIS A 405 -11.68 15.37 -2.52
N PHE A 406 -10.80 14.55 -3.07
CA PHE A 406 -10.09 13.54 -2.30
C PHE A 406 -8.56 13.67 -2.50
N PRO A 407 -7.89 14.47 -1.64
CA PRO A 407 -6.44 14.62 -1.70
C PRO A 407 -5.73 13.37 -1.13
N VAL A 408 -4.59 13.00 -1.75
CA VAL A 408 -3.75 11.91 -1.25
C VAL A 408 -2.76 12.38 -0.18
N ARG A 409 -2.41 13.65 -0.16
CA ARG A 409 -1.45 14.25 0.76
C ARG A 409 -1.89 14.11 2.23
N GLY A 410 -0.95 13.77 3.12
CA GLY A 410 -1.21 13.61 4.55
C GLY A 410 -2.03 12.36 4.91
N ARG A 411 -2.24 11.44 3.96
CA ARG A 411 -3.03 10.23 4.16
C ARG A 411 -2.23 8.98 3.82
N ASN A 412 -2.28 7.99 4.69
CA ASN A 412 -1.75 6.67 4.39
C ASN A 412 -2.77 5.82 3.62
N LEU A 413 -2.29 4.75 2.98
CA LEU A 413 -3.09 3.90 2.12
C LEU A 413 -4.27 3.21 2.83
N LEU A 414 -4.13 2.87 4.13
CA LEU A 414 -5.23 2.31 4.92
C LEU A 414 -6.35 3.34 5.12
N ARG A 415 -5.97 4.59 5.46
CA ARG A 415 -6.94 5.67 5.66
C ARG A 415 -7.64 6.03 4.37
N ILE A 416 -6.92 6.10 3.27
CA ILE A 416 -7.47 6.35 1.93
C ILE A 416 -8.58 5.33 1.59
N GLN A 417 -8.30 4.04 1.75
CA GLN A 417 -9.30 3.00 1.46
C GLN A 417 -10.49 3.06 2.43
N GLY A 418 -10.23 3.24 3.73
CA GLY A 418 -11.28 3.38 4.74
C GLY A 418 -12.20 4.57 4.48
N ASP A 419 -11.66 5.73 4.10
CA ASP A 419 -12.43 6.93 3.78
C ASP A 419 -13.24 6.76 2.48
N LEU A 420 -12.70 6.07 1.46
CA LEU A 420 -13.43 5.76 0.23
C LEU A 420 -14.59 4.77 0.50
N LEU A 421 -14.36 3.72 1.27
CA LEU A 421 -15.45 2.80 1.65
C LEU A 421 -16.54 3.52 2.47
N ALA A 422 -16.14 4.44 3.36
CA ALA A 422 -17.10 5.27 4.10
C ALA A 422 -17.87 6.21 3.15
N ALA A 423 -17.20 6.86 2.18
CA ALA A 423 -17.86 7.68 1.16
C ALA A 423 -18.91 6.87 0.38
N HIS A 424 -18.54 5.65 -0.06
CA HIS A 424 -19.46 4.76 -0.75
C HIS A 424 -20.66 4.36 0.12
N ALA A 425 -20.43 4.01 1.38
CA ALA A 425 -21.50 3.65 2.33
C ALA A 425 -22.48 4.82 2.61
N LEU A 426 -21.98 6.06 2.56
CA LEU A 426 -22.75 7.29 2.71
C LEU A 426 -23.43 7.78 1.41
N GLY A 427 -23.37 7.00 0.33
CA GLY A 427 -24.02 7.36 -0.93
C GLY A 427 -23.20 8.28 -1.85
N ILE A 428 -21.98 8.66 -1.48
CA ILE A 428 -21.09 9.47 -2.30
C ILE A 428 -20.44 8.58 -3.35
N ARG A 429 -20.59 8.95 -4.63
CA ARG A 429 -20.12 8.15 -5.77
C ARG A 429 -19.15 8.89 -6.66
N ASN A 430 -19.22 10.23 -6.77
CA ASN A 430 -18.26 11.00 -7.54
C ASN A 430 -17.09 11.40 -6.64
N VAL A 431 -15.89 11.10 -7.09
CA VAL A 431 -14.64 11.41 -6.35
C VAL A 431 -13.67 12.12 -7.28
N PHE A 432 -13.22 13.31 -6.89
CA PHE A 432 -12.19 14.06 -7.61
C PHE A 432 -10.83 13.87 -6.91
N VAL A 433 -9.95 13.11 -7.55
CA VAL A 433 -8.65 12.74 -6.98
C VAL A 433 -7.60 13.81 -7.26
N THR A 434 -7.01 14.35 -6.20
CA THR A 434 -5.97 15.38 -6.28
C THR A 434 -4.74 15.05 -5.43
N MET A 435 -3.65 15.80 -5.61
CA MET A 435 -2.50 15.73 -4.72
C MET A 435 -2.82 16.32 -3.34
N GLY A 436 -3.59 17.41 -3.30
CA GLY A 436 -3.79 18.26 -2.12
C GLY A 436 -2.70 19.31 -1.94
N ASP A 437 -3.04 20.39 -1.25
CA ASP A 437 -2.13 21.49 -0.98
C ASP A 437 -1.06 21.14 0.05
N PRO A 438 0.17 21.63 -0.10
CA PRO A 438 1.24 21.34 0.87
C PRO A 438 0.97 22.06 2.20
N THR A 439 1.19 21.36 3.32
CA THR A 439 0.92 21.91 4.66
C THR A 439 1.69 23.18 4.97
N ARG A 440 2.85 23.39 4.35
CA ARG A 440 3.71 24.57 4.54
C ARG A 440 3.04 25.90 4.19
N ILE A 441 1.96 25.90 3.36
CA ILE A 441 1.21 27.12 3.00
C ILE A 441 -0.03 27.33 3.86
N GLY A 442 -0.37 26.37 4.74
CA GLY A 442 -1.61 26.37 5.51
C GLY A 442 -1.43 26.71 6.99
N ASP A 443 -2.45 26.35 7.78
CA ASP A 443 -2.53 26.69 9.22
C ASP A 443 -1.52 25.92 10.07
N TYR A 444 -1.07 24.73 9.61
CA TYR A 444 -0.16 23.83 10.34
C TYR A 444 1.04 23.41 9.49
N PRO A 445 2.03 24.31 9.27
CA PRO A 445 3.14 24.05 8.36
C PRO A 445 4.02 22.84 8.72
N GLN A 446 4.00 22.42 9.98
CA GLN A 446 4.74 21.28 10.51
C GLN A 446 3.98 19.95 10.40
N ALA A 447 2.73 19.96 9.95
CA ALA A 447 1.96 18.74 9.78
C ALA A 447 2.59 17.84 8.68
N ASN A 448 2.41 16.53 8.81
CA ASN A 448 3.01 15.57 7.90
C ASN A 448 2.37 15.63 6.49
N ASP A 449 3.18 15.84 5.48
CA ASP A 449 2.82 15.91 4.05
C ASP A 449 3.03 14.57 3.30
N SER A 450 3.48 13.51 3.97
CA SER A 450 3.75 12.22 3.33
C SER A 450 2.48 11.61 2.74
N HIS A 451 2.66 10.83 1.69
CA HIS A 451 1.59 10.08 1.03
C HIS A 451 2.14 8.77 0.48
N ASP A 452 1.35 7.71 0.58
CA ASP A 452 1.75 6.36 0.14
C ASP A 452 1.42 6.11 -1.33
N ILE A 453 0.60 6.96 -1.94
CA ILE A 453 0.13 6.80 -3.32
C ILE A 453 0.03 8.16 -4.02
N VAL A 454 0.33 8.19 -5.31
CA VAL A 454 0.14 9.37 -6.16
C VAL A 454 -1.27 9.39 -6.77
N PRO A 455 -1.81 10.55 -7.20
CA PRO A 455 -3.17 10.62 -7.74
C PRO A 455 -3.49 9.60 -8.85
N THR A 456 -2.61 9.40 -9.81
CA THR A 456 -2.83 8.41 -10.88
C THR A 456 -2.90 6.97 -10.34
N GLY A 457 -2.09 6.64 -9.35
CA GLY A 457 -2.15 5.34 -8.68
C GLY A 457 -3.44 5.15 -7.89
N LEU A 458 -3.96 6.23 -7.26
CA LEU A 458 -5.24 6.17 -6.55
C LEU A 458 -6.42 5.99 -7.52
N VAL A 459 -6.43 6.70 -8.66
CA VAL A 459 -7.43 6.49 -9.71
C VAL A 459 -7.45 5.02 -10.15
N GLN A 460 -6.27 4.48 -10.48
CA GLN A 460 -6.13 3.08 -10.89
C GLN A 460 -6.62 2.12 -9.79
N MET A 461 -6.24 2.34 -8.53
CA MET A 461 -6.70 1.52 -7.40
C MET A 461 -8.22 1.55 -7.25
N ILE A 462 -8.87 2.72 -7.38
CA ILE A 462 -10.32 2.83 -7.33
C ILE A 462 -10.96 2.04 -8.47
N LYS A 463 -10.50 2.22 -9.70
CA LYS A 463 -11.11 1.62 -10.91
C LYS A 463 -10.87 0.13 -11.02
N GLU A 464 -9.62 -0.33 -10.78
CA GLU A 464 -9.23 -1.72 -10.98
C GLU A 464 -9.47 -2.60 -9.74
N ARG A 465 -9.62 -1.99 -8.54
CA ARG A 465 -9.77 -2.71 -7.30
C ARG A 465 -11.09 -2.43 -6.60
N LEU A 466 -11.32 -1.23 -6.07
CA LEU A 466 -12.53 -0.95 -5.29
C LEU A 466 -13.80 -1.12 -6.12
N ASN A 467 -13.82 -0.64 -7.37
CA ASN A 467 -14.96 -0.82 -8.28
C ASN A 467 -15.15 -2.25 -8.80
N THR A 468 -14.20 -3.14 -8.54
CA THR A 468 -14.31 -4.59 -8.84
C THR A 468 -14.55 -5.44 -7.59
N GLY A 469 -14.77 -4.81 -6.43
CA GLY A 469 -15.05 -5.51 -5.18
C GLY A 469 -13.81 -6.01 -4.44
N GLN A 470 -12.65 -5.39 -4.69
CA GLN A 470 -11.38 -5.73 -4.06
C GLN A 470 -10.76 -4.52 -3.37
N ASP A 471 -9.98 -4.73 -2.32
CA ASP A 471 -9.12 -3.71 -1.74
C ASP A 471 -7.83 -3.49 -2.57
N GLY A 472 -6.96 -2.58 -2.15
CA GLY A 472 -5.70 -2.29 -2.82
C GLY A 472 -4.74 -3.48 -2.94
N LEU A 473 -4.91 -4.51 -2.13
CA LEU A 473 -4.15 -5.76 -2.15
C LEU A 473 -4.87 -6.87 -2.94
N GLY A 474 -6.07 -6.61 -3.48
CA GLY A 474 -6.87 -7.58 -4.22
C GLY A 474 -7.69 -8.52 -3.33
N GLN A 475 -7.87 -8.19 -2.03
CA GLN A 475 -8.76 -8.96 -1.15
C GLN A 475 -10.21 -8.54 -1.36
N PRO A 476 -11.17 -9.48 -1.30
CA PRO A 476 -12.58 -9.16 -1.44
C PRO A 476 -13.07 -8.21 -0.33
N ILE A 477 -13.81 -7.16 -0.70
CA ILE A 477 -14.45 -6.20 0.22
C ILE A 477 -15.97 -6.44 0.38
N GLY A 478 -16.46 -7.58 -0.11
CA GLY A 478 -17.87 -7.97 -0.03
C GLY A 478 -18.62 -7.63 -1.30
N GLN A 479 -18.73 -6.38 -1.69
CA GLN A 479 -19.40 -5.94 -2.92
C GLN A 479 -18.59 -4.84 -3.64
N PRO A 480 -18.69 -4.73 -4.96
CA PRO A 480 -18.02 -3.66 -5.71
C PRO A 480 -18.46 -2.28 -5.27
N CYS A 481 -17.52 -1.33 -5.26
CA CYS A 481 -17.84 0.08 -5.25
C CYS A 481 -18.28 0.53 -6.66
N ALA A 482 -18.90 1.71 -6.75
CA ALA A 482 -19.37 2.28 -8.02
C ALA A 482 -18.93 3.75 -8.13
N PHE A 483 -17.62 4.00 -7.98
CA PHE A 483 -17.09 5.36 -8.08
C PHE A 483 -16.94 5.81 -9.52
N PHE A 484 -17.38 7.04 -9.78
CA PHE A 484 -17.11 7.85 -10.95
C PHE A 484 -15.99 8.83 -10.60
N VAL A 485 -14.84 8.73 -11.29
CA VAL A 485 -13.57 9.28 -10.79
C VAL A 485 -13.08 10.43 -11.67
N GLY A 486 -13.00 11.63 -11.08
CA GLY A 486 -12.44 12.82 -11.70
C GLY A 486 -10.97 13.03 -11.39
N VAL A 487 -10.28 13.74 -12.28
CA VAL A 487 -8.87 14.14 -12.15
C VAL A 487 -8.66 15.61 -12.48
N ALA A 488 -7.62 16.21 -11.89
CA ALA A 488 -7.25 17.59 -12.23
C ALA A 488 -6.60 17.68 -13.63
N ALA A 489 -6.88 18.72 -14.39
CA ALA A 489 -6.22 19.04 -15.65
C ALA A 489 -5.84 20.54 -15.69
N ASN A 490 -4.77 20.87 -16.41
CA ASN A 490 -4.41 22.26 -16.69
C ASN A 490 -4.50 22.51 -18.21
N LEU A 491 -5.44 23.34 -18.63
CA LEU A 491 -5.61 23.69 -20.05
C LEU A 491 -4.71 24.85 -20.51
N THR A 492 -4.06 25.55 -19.58
CA THR A 492 -3.16 26.66 -19.90
C THR A 492 -1.74 26.43 -19.36
N PRO A 493 -1.12 25.22 -19.58
CA PRO A 493 0.17 24.92 -19.01
C PRO A 493 1.29 25.75 -19.68
N GLU A 494 2.42 25.88 -18.99
CA GLU A 494 3.63 26.46 -19.58
C GLU A 494 4.24 25.50 -20.62
N ASP A 495 4.30 24.21 -20.28
CA ASP A 495 4.83 23.12 -21.08
C ASP A 495 3.72 22.17 -21.53
N PHE A 496 3.35 22.27 -22.82
CA PHE A 496 2.28 21.46 -23.41
C PHE A 496 2.60 19.98 -23.43
N ASP A 497 3.84 19.62 -23.74
CA ASP A 497 4.26 18.21 -23.84
C ASP A 497 4.18 17.50 -22.49
N LYS A 498 4.67 18.15 -21.45
CA LYS A 498 4.63 17.63 -20.08
C LYS A 498 3.20 17.43 -19.59
N GLU A 499 2.34 18.42 -19.76
CA GLU A 499 0.95 18.32 -19.29
C GLU A 499 0.13 17.32 -20.12
N ALA A 500 0.34 17.28 -21.45
CA ALA A 500 -0.33 16.31 -22.30
C ALA A 500 0.04 14.86 -21.94
N LYS A 501 1.31 14.59 -21.64
CA LYS A 501 1.76 13.28 -21.13
C LYS A 501 1.10 12.94 -19.79
N LEU A 502 1.00 13.91 -18.90
CA LEU A 502 0.36 13.73 -17.59
C LEU A 502 -1.13 13.46 -17.73
N LEU A 503 -1.82 14.21 -18.59
CA LEU A 503 -3.25 14.01 -18.87
C LEU A 503 -3.50 12.63 -19.50
N LYS A 504 -2.68 12.21 -20.45
CA LYS A 504 -2.73 10.87 -21.03
C LYS A 504 -2.58 9.79 -19.96
N LYS A 505 -1.61 9.92 -19.05
CA LYS A 505 -1.43 8.98 -17.94
C LYS A 505 -2.65 8.92 -17.01
N LYS A 506 -3.31 10.05 -16.74
CA LYS A 506 -4.55 10.10 -15.95
C LYS A 506 -5.69 9.36 -16.63
N ILE A 507 -5.84 9.50 -17.96
CA ILE A 507 -6.82 8.76 -18.75
C ILE A 507 -6.53 7.26 -18.72
N GLU A 508 -5.28 6.86 -18.94
CA GLU A 508 -4.84 5.46 -18.88
C GLU A 508 -5.04 4.82 -17.51
N SER A 509 -5.02 5.62 -16.44
CA SER A 509 -5.33 5.17 -15.07
C SER A 509 -6.83 4.94 -14.83
N GLY A 510 -7.71 5.26 -15.80
CA GLY A 510 -9.16 5.03 -15.74
C GLY A 510 -9.98 6.24 -15.26
N ALA A 511 -9.48 7.48 -15.42
CA ALA A 511 -10.27 8.67 -15.12
C ALA A 511 -11.53 8.76 -15.98
N ASP A 512 -12.64 9.17 -15.37
CA ASP A 512 -13.95 9.27 -16.05
C ASP A 512 -14.26 10.72 -16.49
N PHE A 513 -13.72 11.73 -15.82
CA PHE A 513 -13.85 13.16 -16.17
C PHE A 513 -12.68 13.97 -15.64
N ALA A 514 -12.56 15.21 -16.06
CA ALA A 514 -11.56 16.14 -15.53
C ALA A 514 -12.18 17.47 -15.11
N LEU A 515 -11.75 17.98 -13.94
CA LEU A 515 -11.93 19.37 -13.53
C LEU A 515 -10.64 20.14 -13.83
N THR A 516 -10.75 21.32 -14.45
CA THR A 516 -9.53 22.07 -14.78
C THR A 516 -9.21 23.14 -13.73
N GLN A 517 -7.94 23.54 -13.71
CA GLN A 517 -7.58 24.79 -13.07
C GLN A 517 -8.33 25.97 -13.74
N PRO A 518 -8.52 27.11 -13.03
CA PRO A 518 -9.14 28.29 -13.62
C PRO A 518 -8.48 28.70 -14.92
N VAL A 519 -9.29 28.90 -15.97
CA VAL A 519 -8.85 29.38 -17.27
C VAL A 519 -9.17 30.84 -17.44
N PHE A 520 -8.17 31.64 -17.81
CA PHE A 520 -8.29 33.06 -18.14
C PHE A 520 -7.87 33.36 -19.59
N ASP A 521 -7.24 32.40 -20.26
CA ASP A 521 -6.81 32.50 -21.66
C ASP A 521 -7.44 31.35 -22.46
N PRO A 522 -8.62 31.56 -23.04
CA PRO A 522 -9.31 30.53 -23.81
C PRO A 522 -8.60 30.15 -25.09
N GLN A 523 -7.79 31.04 -25.68
CA GLN A 523 -7.01 30.72 -26.89
C GLN A 523 -5.89 29.73 -26.59
N ARG A 524 -5.19 29.95 -25.48
CA ARG A 524 -4.15 29.02 -25.02
C ARG A 524 -4.76 27.66 -24.64
N ALA A 525 -5.93 27.64 -24.01
CA ALA A 525 -6.64 26.40 -23.67
C ALA A 525 -7.02 25.60 -24.93
N ARG A 526 -7.55 26.27 -25.97
CA ARG A 526 -7.82 25.62 -27.26
C ARG A 526 -6.55 25.08 -27.91
N ALA A 527 -5.48 25.88 -27.93
CA ALA A 527 -4.21 25.45 -28.49
C ALA A 527 -3.65 24.22 -27.78
N PHE A 528 -3.83 24.08 -26.46
CA PHE A 528 -3.45 22.89 -25.71
C PHE A 528 -4.30 21.67 -26.09
N LEU A 529 -5.62 21.83 -26.21
CA LEU A 529 -6.52 20.74 -26.65
C LEU A 529 -6.18 20.26 -28.06
N ASP A 530 -5.90 21.19 -28.99
CA ASP A 530 -5.46 20.89 -30.35
C ASP A 530 -4.10 20.16 -30.35
N TYR A 531 -3.16 20.60 -29.52
CA TYR A 531 -1.86 19.94 -29.35
C TYR A 531 -2.04 18.50 -28.85
N TYR A 532 -2.89 18.29 -27.83
CA TYR A 532 -3.19 16.97 -27.31
C TYR A 532 -3.77 16.06 -28.41
N GLN A 533 -4.74 16.56 -29.15
CA GLN A 533 -5.38 15.81 -30.25
C GLN A 533 -4.40 15.45 -31.36
N GLN A 534 -3.50 16.34 -31.74
CA GLN A 534 -2.47 16.09 -32.75
C GLN A 534 -1.45 15.06 -32.28
N THR A 535 -1.13 15.03 -30.99
CA THR A 535 -0.07 14.19 -30.42
C THR A 535 -0.57 12.81 -30.05
N TYR A 536 -1.77 12.70 -29.47
CA TYR A 536 -2.30 11.46 -28.87
C TYR A 536 -3.65 11.00 -29.45
N GLY A 537 -4.23 11.75 -30.38
CA GLY A 537 -5.55 11.47 -30.95
C GLY A 537 -6.69 12.10 -30.13
N ALA A 538 -7.93 11.67 -30.41
CA ALA A 538 -9.11 12.25 -29.78
C ALA A 538 -9.06 12.18 -28.25
N LEU A 539 -9.38 13.29 -27.60
CA LEU A 539 -9.49 13.37 -26.15
C LEU A 539 -10.84 12.78 -25.70
N ASN A 540 -10.85 11.51 -25.31
CA ASN A 540 -12.05 10.80 -24.88
C ASN A 540 -12.28 10.93 -23.34
N LEU A 541 -12.09 12.12 -22.80
CA LEU A 541 -12.31 12.45 -21.39
C LEU A 541 -13.16 13.71 -21.31
N PRO A 542 -14.36 13.67 -20.71
CA PRO A 542 -15.15 14.87 -20.46
C PRO A 542 -14.38 15.90 -19.64
N ILE A 543 -14.33 17.13 -20.12
CA ILE A 543 -13.66 18.27 -19.45
C ILE A 543 -14.72 19.22 -18.92
N LEU A 544 -14.63 19.53 -17.61
CA LEU A 544 -15.38 20.63 -16.99
C LEU A 544 -14.38 21.76 -16.73
N VAL A 545 -14.53 22.86 -17.48
CA VAL A 545 -13.58 23.96 -17.42
C VAL A 545 -13.73 24.78 -16.14
N GLY A 546 -12.63 25.00 -15.46
CA GLY A 546 -12.57 25.84 -14.26
C GLY A 546 -12.76 27.30 -14.57
N ILE A 547 -13.78 27.92 -13.99
CA ILE A 547 -14.10 29.35 -14.13
C ILE A 547 -14.09 30.02 -12.75
N LEU A 548 -13.20 30.99 -12.57
CA LEU A 548 -13.02 31.75 -11.35
C LEU A 548 -13.30 33.25 -11.64
N PRO A 549 -14.43 33.80 -11.25
CA PRO A 549 -14.71 35.24 -11.45
C PRO A 549 -13.73 36.10 -10.63
N LEU A 550 -13.06 37.04 -11.31
CA LEU A 550 -12.07 37.91 -10.67
C LEU A 550 -12.75 38.98 -9.82
N ALA A 551 -12.41 39.07 -8.54
CA ALA A 551 -13.04 39.99 -7.60
C ALA A 551 -12.44 41.40 -7.65
N SER A 552 -11.15 41.53 -7.99
CA SER A 552 -10.41 42.79 -8.01
C SER A 552 -9.11 42.66 -8.80
N VAL A 553 -8.47 43.81 -9.10
CA VAL A 553 -7.13 43.85 -9.70
C VAL A 553 -6.11 43.15 -8.80
N GLY A 554 -6.15 43.39 -7.47
CA GLY A 554 -5.25 42.72 -6.52
C GLY A 554 -5.44 41.21 -6.49
N HIS A 555 -6.68 40.70 -6.65
CA HIS A 555 -6.95 39.27 -6.77
C HIS A 555 -6.34 38.68 -8.05
N ALA A 556 -6.49 39.36 -9.18
CA ALA A 556 -5.88 38.91 -10.44
C ALA A 556 -4.35 38.88 -10.38
N GLN A 557 -3.74 39.89 -9.75
CA GLN A 557 -2.29 39.95 -9.52
C GLN A 557 -1.80 38.85 -8.58
N PHE A 558 -2.51 38.58 -7.49
CA PHE A 558 -2.22 37.49 -6.57
C PHE A 558 -2.23 36.13 -7.29
N LEU A 559 -3.29 35.84 -8.04
CA LEU A 559 -3.38 34.58 -8.80
C LEU A 559 -2.22 34.41 -9.79
N ARG A 560 -1.83 35.50 -10.47
CA ARG A 560 -0.75 35.47 -11.45
C ARG A 560 0.63 35.29 -10.84
N ASN A 561 0.89 35.91 -9.69
CA ASN A 561 2.25 35.99 -9.15
C ASN A 561 2.53 34.98 -8.02
N GLU A 562 1.49 34.52 -7.31
CA GLU A 562 1.65 33.71 -6.11
C GLU A 562 1.03 32.31 -6.24
N MET A 563 0.10 32.11 -7.20
CA MET A 563 -0.54 30.79 -7.39
C MET A 563 0.15 29.98 -8.50
N PRO A 564 0.80 28.85 -8.18
CA PRO A 564 1.49 28.04 -9.17
C PRO A 564 0.55 27.50 -10.26
N GLY A 565 0.97 27.62 -11.52
CA GLY A 565 0.21 27.10 -12.67
C GLY A 565 -0.96 27.96 -13.13
N MET A 566 -1.20 29.12 -12.51
CA MET A 566 -2.24 30.08 -12.94
C MET A 566 -1.68 31.11 -13.92
N VAL A 567 -2.26 31.18 -15.12
CA VAL A 567 -1.87 32.14 -16.16
C VAL A 567 -2.99 33.16 -16.30
N VAL A 568 -2.80 34.36 -15.72
CA VAL A 568 -3.70 35.51 -15.91
C VAL A 568 -3.05 36.49 -16.89
N PRO A 569 -3.60 36.64 -18.11
CA PRO A 569 -3.06 37.60 -19.11
C PRO A 569 -3.02 39.04 -18.61
N GLU A 570 -1.98 39.78 -19.01
CA GLU A 570 -1.82 41.21 -18.65
C GLU A 570 -3.01 42.05 -19.09
N GLN A 571 -3.59 41.74 -20.24
CA GLN A 571 -4.77 42.44 -20.79
C GLN A 571 -5.98 42.36 -19.85
N ILE A 572 -6.17 41.24 -19.13
CA ILE A 572 -7.23 41.08 -18.12
C ILE A 572 -6.98 42.03 -16.93
N ILE A 573 -5.74 42.13 -16.47
CA ILE A 573 -5.37 43.00 -15.35
C ILE A 573 -5.59 44.46 -15.75
N GLN A 574 -5.19 44.88 -16.97
CA GLN A 574 -5.42 46.21 -17.51
C GLN A 574 -6.91 46.51 -17.64
N ARG A 575 -7.70 45.57 -18.15
CA ARG A 575 -9.16 45.67 -18.30
C ARG A 575 -9.84 45.89 -16.93
N LEU A 576 -9.49 45.09 -15.92
CA LEU A 576 -9.98 45.25 -14.55
C LEU A 576 -9.57 46.64 -13.96
N SER A 577 -8.36 47.10 -14.25
CA SER A 577 -7.86 48.39 -13.76
C SER A 577 -8.62 49.59 -14.37
N SER A 578 -9.11 49.46 -15.61
CA SER A 578 -9.80 50.52 -16.35
C SER A 578 -11.23 50.80 -15.86
N VAL A 579 -11.86 49.84 -15.14
CA VAL A 579 -13.29 49.93 -14.77
C VAL A 579 -13.54 50.46 -13.35
N GLY A 580 -12.51 50.83 -12.61
CA GLY A 580 -12.60 51.39 -11.25
C GLY A 580 -13.40 50.48 -10.30
N ASN A 581 -14.46 51.00 -9.68
CA ASN A 581 -15.27 50.29 -8.71
C ASN A 581 -16.13 49.13 -9.30
N LYS A 582 -16.16 48.97 -10.61
CA LYS A 582 -16.96 47.92 -11.30
C LYS A 582 -16.19 46.64 -11.56
N THR A 583 -15.04 46.43 -10.92
CA THR A 583 -14.15 45.29 -11.14
C THR A 583 -14.85 43.93 -10.98
N ARG A 584 -15.77 43.78 -10.02
CA ARG A 584 -16.55 42.54 -9.82
C ARG A 584 -17.48 42.21 -10.99
N THR A 585 -18.17 43.24 -11.50
CA THR A 585 -19.04 43.09 -12.68
C THR A 585 -18.21 42.71 -13.89
N GLU A 586 -17.06 43.36 -14.05
CA GLU A 586 -16.13 43.06 -15.13
C GLU A 586 -15.53 41.68 -15.02
N GLY A 587 -15.18 41.20 -13.81
CA GLY A 587 -14.74 39.82 -13.56
C GLY A 587 -15.79 38.78 -13.93
N MET A 588 -17.07 39.06 -13.72
CA MET A 588 -18.18 38.24 -14.22
C MET A 588 -18.26 38.22 -15.76
N HIS A 589 -18.09 39.38 -16.41
CA HIS A 589 -18.10 39.46 -17.88
C HIS A 589 -16.93 38.66 -18.45
N ILE A 590 -15.72 38.79 -17.90
CA ILE A 590 -14.56 38.01 -18.30
C ILE A 590 -14.82 36.49 -18.14
N ALA A 591 -15.40 36.08 -17.01
CA ALA A 591 -15.75 34.68 -16.76
C ALA A 591 -16.71 34.11 -17.81
N LEU A 592 -17.74 34.90 -18.21
CA LEU A 592 -18.69 34.51 -19.26
C LEU A 592 -18.01 34.42 -20.63
N GLU A 593 -17.18 35.39 -20.99
CA GLU A 593 -16.45 35.41 -22.26
C GLU A 593 -15.53 34.20 -22.41
N VAL A 594 -14.83 33.81 -21.32
CA VAL A 594 -14.00 32.58 -21.32
C VAL A 594 -14.87 31.36 -21.51
N LEU A 595 -16.00 31.26 -20.80
CA LEU A 595 -16.91 30.13 -20.91
C LEU A 595 -17.53 30.03 -22.33
N GLU A 596 -17.99 31.16 -22.89
CA GLU A 596 -18.50 31.23 -24.26
C GLU A 596 -17.45 30.82 -25.29
N ALA A 597 -16.20 31.22 -25.08
CA ALA A 597 -15.09 30.84 -25.97
C ALA A 597 -14.68 29.36 -25.91
N LEU A 598 -15.07 28.62 -24.88
CA LEU A 598 -14.71 27.21 -24.71
C LEU A 598 -15.89 26.23 -24.76
N HIS A 599 -17.12 26.77 -24.78
CA HIS A 599 -18.34 25.96 -24.68
C HIS A 599 -18.46 24.82 -25.71
N ASP A 600 -17.93 25.00 -26.90
CA ASP A 600 -17.97 24.01 -28.00
C ASP A 600 -16.92 22.91 -27.89
N VAL A 601 -15.94 23.06 -27.00
CA VAL A 601 -14.81 22.11 -26.83
C VAL A 601 -14.76 21.45 -25.45
N VAL A 602 -15.65 21.84 -24.52
CA VAL A 602 -15.76 21.28 -23.18
C VAL A 602 -17.18 20.75 -22.91
N GLN A 603 -17.33 19.81 -21.98
CA GLN A 603 -18.61 19.16 -21.67
C GLN A 603 -19.30 19.78 -20.45
N GLY A 604 -18.68 20.76 -19.81
CA GLY A 604 -19.27 21.44 -18.67
C GLY A 604 -18.38 22.54 -18.11
N VAL A 605 -18.87 23.16 -17.04
CA VAL A 605 -18.17 24.19 -16.29
C VAL A 605 -18.04 23.80 -14.82
N TYR A 606 -16.89 24.10 -14.24
CA TYR A 606 -16.58 24.01 -12.83
C TYR A 606 -16.38 25.41 -12.27
N PHE A 607 -17.39 25.94 -11.59
CA PHE A 607 -17.33 27.26 -10.99
C PHE A 607 -16.61 27.26 -9.66
N ILE A 608 -15.63 28.15 -9.51
CA ILE A 608 -14.84 28.34 -8.30
C ILE A 608 -15.19 29.70 -7.70
N PRO A 609 -15.90 29.78 -6.55
CA PRO A 609 -16.31 31.03 -5.95
C PRO A 609 -15.12 31.76 -5.31
N ALA A 610 -14.80 32.95 -5.82
CA ALA A 610 -13.81 33.82 -5.19
C ALA A 610 -14.33 34.31 -3.83
N PHE A 611 -13.59 34.04 -2.74
CA PHE A 611 -13.91 34.53 -1.39
C PHE A 611 -15.32 34.16 -0.89
N GLY A 612 -15.81 32.96 -1.23
CA GLY A 612 -17.14 32.49 -0.81
C GLY A 612 -18.32 33.26 -1.41
N ARG A 613 -18.11 33.96 -2.54
CA ARG A 613 -19.16 34.76 -3.19
C ARG A 613 -20.07 33.91 -4.07
N TYR A 614 -20.81 33.04 -3.43
CA TYR A 614 -21.78 32.14 -4.10
C TYR A 614 -22.91 32.88 -4.79
N ASP A 615 -23.26 34.12 -4.35
CA ASP A 615 -24.23 34.98 -5.00
C ASP A 615 -23.85 35.38 -6.44
N ILE A 616 -22.53 35.49 -6.71
CA ILE A 616 -22.01 35.73 -8.06
C ILE A 616 -22.15 34.47 -8.92
N ILE A 617 -21.83 33.33 -8.34
CA ILE A 617 -21.93 32.04 -9.04
C ILE A 617 -23.38 31.69 -9.38
N ALA A 618 -24.34 31.96 -8.46
CA ALA A 618 -25.76 31.76 -8.73
C ALA A 618 -26.21 32.53 -10.00
N LYS A 619 -25.79 33.77 -10.15
CA LYS A 619 -26.09 34.59 -11.35
C LYS A 619 -25.45 34.02 -12.64
N LEU A 620 -24.27 33.41 -12.53
CA LEU A 620 -23.63 32.75 -13.67
C LEU A 620 -24.35 31.45 -14.03
N LEU A 621 -24.77 30.66 -13.04
CA LEU A 621 -25.58 29.45 -13.24
C LEU A 621 -26.91 29.76 -13.95
N GLU A 622 -27.62 30.81 -13.52
CA GLU A 622 -28.87 31.25 -14.17
C GLU A 622 -28.66 31.57 -15.66
N ARG A 623 -27.54 32.17 -16.03
CA ARG A 623 -27.20 32.47 -17.43
C ARG A 623 -26.85 31.21 -18.23
N VAL A 624 -26.11 30.27 -17.64
CA VAL A 624 -25.83 28.98 -18.25
C VAL A 624 -27.14 28.23 -18.53
N ARG A 625 -28.01 28.16 -17.51
CA ARG A 625 -29.33 27.50 -17.60
C ARG A 625 -30.25 28.14 -18.65
N ALA A 626 -30.22 29.46 -18.80
CA ALA A 626 -31.04 30.19 -19.77
C ALA A 626 -30.60 29.98 -21.25
N GLY A 627 -29.58 29.18 -21.50
CA GLY A 627 -29.00 28.93 -22.84
C GLY A 627 -28.38 30.20 -23.43
N GLN A 628 -28.08 31.21 -22.63
CA GLN A 628 -27.49 32.49 -23.06
C GLN A 628 -26.01 32.38 -23.41
N LEU A 629 -25.44 31.14 -23.34
CA LEU A 629 -24.12 30.80 -23.85
C LEU A 629 -24.16 30.40 -25.36
N ALA A 630 -25.35 30.27 -25.93
CA ALA A 630 -25.51 29.95 -27.33
C ALA A 630 -25.76 31.22 -28.14
N ARG A 631 -24.80 31.55 -29.02
CA ARG A 631 -24.88 32.53 -30.13
C ARG A 631 -24.09 33.83 -29.97
N ALA A 632 -22.77 33.71 -30.02
CA ALA A 632 -21.91 34.77 -30.54
C ALA A 632 -21.96 34.89 -32.09
N THR A 633 -22.81 34.13 -32.79
CA THR A 633 -22.90 34.12 -34.26
C THR A 633 -23.97 35.06 -34.84
N ASP A 634 -24.79 35.71 -34.01
CA ASP A 634 -25.88 36.58 -34.49
C ASP A 634 -25.70 38.08 -34.15
N ARG A 635 -24.48 38.56 -33.97
CA ARG A 635 -24.18 40.00 -33.98
C ARG A 635 -23.18 40.34 -35.06
N ARG A 636 -23.69 40.42 -36.30
CA ARG A 636 -23.14 41.24 -37.37
C ARG A 636 -24.07 42.43 -37.60
#